data_9809ff4d4b6b89105473a101d5217469
#
_entry.id   9809ff4d4b6b89105473a101d5217469
#
_cell.length_a   1.000
_cell.length_b   1.000
_cell.length_c   1.000
_cell.angle_alpha   90.00
_cell.angle_beta   90.00
_cell.angle_gamma   90.00
#
_symmetry.space_group_name_H-M   'P 1'
#
loop_
_entity.id
_entity.type
_entity.pdbx_description
1 polymer ?
#
loop_
_entity_poly.entity_id
_entity_poly.type
_entity_poly.pdbx_seq_one_letter_code
_entity_poly.pdbx_strand_id
1 'polypeptide(L)'
;MINSLSPYLNTESKTLQSRVLSGSFVLLAGTGSVTVINVLYNVAMAHFLGPTGFGNVAAVCTILVLVSAVTLSFQIVSAKVVAQQTSLQAKSGVYRGFHRRAWACGILVALCLFLLQSPISRYLNLPSPRLVILLGVGTMFYVPLGSRRGYLQGACRFHHLAVNVVLEGLARLGGSLLLISLGYGVAGVIAANAASVMMAYLLAVPHLSAVVASELHIAVAFREGLQAFVFFAGAVIINNCDILVVKHFFAGPLAGLYAAVALVGRVVYVLSFSVVSSMFPIAAETRGQSRRDHRVLGTSLLLVLAIGSLITLGLLLAPAGIWTTLFGAQFGAAGAYNLPYLLALYAATTSLYSLSIVIIVYEMSHKIAGTGWLQLAFSGVLIAAMYRFHSSLAQVIWVQLVMIVFLLVMVAMPFLFRAWVGTADTRTITASDEIRTLRQVSEEEVIAEFLKNDFHNPEFKHYQSLSSVVTKPDLQDAGQNELRRALFFIRHGALWRELPKGTQWFEIEVGKADLERIYVFPRAQWRKLARGNFALTEVVQHIVTEPSEDATEEAFRSKIRSLHGFIAQDGEVGAILLIGLGEKGPLTILDGNHRVAAGMLVSSEVVQRFRFFCGLSPKMTSCCWYETTFSTLCRYGTNLLKHLVYDPEAEVTRLLQILSPGGD
;
A
#
# COMPACT_ATOMS: atom_id res chain seq x y z
N MET A 1 38.01 26.40 11.23
CA MET A 1 36.95 26.15 12.22
C MET A 1 35.94 25.06 11.81
N ILE A 2 36.08 24.44 10.63
CA ILE A 2 35.16 23.37 10.14
C ILE A 2 35.69 21.95 10.48
N ASN A 3 36.98 21.78 10.75
CA ASN A 3 37.59 20.47 11.03
C ASN A 3 37.54 19.99 12.49
N SER A 4 36.99 20.77 13.42
CA SER A 4 36.89 20.41 14.86
C SER A 4 35.54 19.80 15.26
N LEU A 5 34.53 19.76 14.38
CA LEU A 5 33.19 19.22 14.65
C LEU A 5 33.00 17.76 14.21
N SER A 6 33.92 17.20 13.42
CA SER A 6 33.85 15.83 12.88
C SER A 6 33.83 14.72 13.94
N PRO A 7 34.57 14.80 15.08
CA PRO A 7 34.53 13.75 16.10
C PRO A 7 33.22 13.68 16.89
N TYR A 8 32.55 14.84 17.10
CA TYR A 8 31.30 14.91 17.87
C TYR A 8 30.11 14.35 17.11
N LEU A 9 30.01 14.62 15.81
CA LEU A 9 28.94 14.09 14.96
C LEU A 9 29.03 12.54 14.82
N ASN A 10 30.24 12.00 14.79
CA ASN A 10 30.45 10.54 14.73
C ASN A 10 30.15 9.82 16.05
N THR A 11 30.30 10.50 17.18
CA THR A 11 30.03 9.92 18.51
C THR A 11 28.52 9.93 18.81
N GLU A 12 27.79 10.98 18.42
CA GLU A 12 26.33 11.03 18.57
C GLU A 12 25.62 10.02 17.65
N SER A 13 26.06 9.84 16.41
CA SER A 13 25.48 8.84 15.50
C SER A 13 25.71 7.41 15.99
N LYS A 14 26.90 7.10 16.52
CA LYS A 14 27.22 5.78 17.12
C LYS A 14 26.38 5.52 18.38
N THR A 15 26.16 6.53 19.23
CA THR A 15 25.31 6.37 20.41
C THR A 15 23.84 6.21 20.06
N LEU A 16 23.36 6.90 19.01
CA LEU A 16 21.98 6.75 18.53
C LEU A 16 21.75 5.35 17.94
N GLN A 17 22.68 4.86 17.08
CA GLN A 17 22.63 3.51 16.52
C GLN A 17 22.67 2.43 17.61
N SER A 18 23.51 2.57 18.62
CA SER A 18 23.58 1.61 19.73
C SER A 18 22.30 1.59 20.57
N ARG A 19 21.67 2.72 20.79
CA ARG A 19 20.37 2.81 21.50
C ARG A 19 19.23 2.20 20.71
N VAL A 20 19.20 2.41 19.40
CA VAL A 20 18.19 1.79 18.51
C VAL A 20 18.38 0.27 18.46
N LEU A 21 19.61 -0.20 18.30
CA LEU A 21 19.92 -1.63 18.27
C LEU A 21 19.59 -2.33 19.60
N SER A 22 19.98 -1.74 20.73
CA SER A 22 19.68 -2.33 22.04
C SER A 22 18.17 -2.30 22.34
N GLY A 23 17.48 -1.21 21.99
CA GLY A 23 16.02 -1.10 22.12
C GLY A 23 15.27 -2.11 21.24
N SER A 24 15.71 -2.31 20.01
CA SER A 24 15.16 -3.31 19.10
C SER A 24 15.36 -4.74 19.61
N PHE A 25 16.56 -5.04 20.16
CA PHE A 25 16.84 -6.34 20.75
C PHE A 25 15.96 -6.64 21.97
N VAL A 26 15.77 -5.66 22.86
CA VAL A 26 14.88 -5.79 24.03
C VAL A 26 13.44 -6.02 23.61
N LEU A 27 12.94 -5.31 22.60
CA LEU A 27 11.59 -5.53 22.05
C LEU A 27 11.46 -6.91 21.40
N LEU A 28 12.47 -7.34 20.64
CA LEU A 28 12.49 -8.67 20.02
C LEU A 28 12.47 -9.77 21.07
N ALA A 29 13.28 -9.68 22.12
CA ALA A 29 13.30 -10.62 23.23
C ALA A 29 11.96 -10.62 23.97
N GLY A 30 11.38 -9.44 24.24
CA GLY A 30 10.06 -9.32 24.85
C GLY A 30 8.93 -9.94 24.02
N THR A 31 8.88 -9.65 22.72
CA THR A 31 7.87 -10.24 21.81
C THR A 31 8.06 -11.73 21.63
N GLY A 32 9.30 -12.22 21.57
CA GLY A 32 9.61 -13.64 21.53
C GLY A 32 9.12 -14.36 22.79
N SER A 33 9.41 -13.81 23.98
CA SER A 33 8.92 -14.36 25.25
C SER A 33 7.40 -14.42 25.31
N VAL A 34 6.72 -13.36 24.89
CA VAL A 34 5.24 -13.33 24.83
C VAL A 34 4.69 -14.35 23.85
N THR A 35 5.36 -14.59 22.73
CA THR A 35 4.94 -15.62 21.77
C THR A 35 5.00 -17.00 22.41
N VAL A 36 6.07 -17.32 23.13
CA VAL A 36 6.19 -18.59 23.88
C VAL A 36 5.10 -18.71 24.96
N ILE A 37 4.88 -17.65 25.76
CA ILE A 37 3.82 -17.62 26.77
C ILE A 37 2.44 -17.82 26.12
N ASN A 38 2.17 -17.24 24.97
CA ASN A 38 0.92 -17.41 24.25
C ASN A 38 0.72 -18.84 23.75
N VAL A 39 1.76 -19.50 23.27
CA VAL A 39 1.69 -20.92 22.89
C VAL A 39 1.38 -21.77 24.10
N LEU A 40 2.11 -21.61 25.22
CA LEU A 40 1.87 -22.31 26.47
C LEU A 40 0.45 -22.08 27.02
N TYR A 41 -0.02 -20.82 26.97
CA TYR A 41 -1.40 -20.47 27.36
C TYR A 41 -2.43 -21.25 26.55
N ASN A 42 -2.32 -21.22 25.22
CA ASN A 42 -3.31 -21.88 24.37
C ASN A 42 -3.28 -23.41 24.50
N VAL A 43 -2.09 -24.01 24.61
CA VAL A 43 -1.92 -25.46 24.85
C VAL A 43 -2.54 -25.85 26.19
N ALA A 44 -2.25 -25.07 27.25
CA ALA A 44 -2.85 -25.33 28.56
C ALA A 44 -4.39 -25.21 28.55
N MET A 45 -4.92 -24.15 27.90
CA MET A 45 -6.36 -23.95 27.77
C MET A 45 -7.03 -25.09 27.00
N ALA A 46 -6.42 -25.56 25.90
CA ALA A 46 -6.93 -26.70 25.15
C ALA A 46 -6.94 -27.99 25.99
N HIS A 47 -5.85 -28.24 26.71
CA HIS A 47 -5.70 -29.45 27.54
C HIS A 47 -6.71 -29.50 28.70
N PHE A 48 -6.86 -28.40 29.45
CA PHE A 48 -7.71 -28.37 30.64
C PHE A 48 -9.20 -28.18 30.35
N LEU A 49 -9.58 -27.47 29.28
CA LEU A 49 -10.98 -27.18 28.96
C LEU A 49 -11.59 -28.15 27.93
N GLY A 50 -10.76 -28.94 27.26
CA GLY A 50 -11.18 -29.79 26.15
C GLY A 50 -11.64 -28.99 24.93
N PRO A 51 -12.03 -29.68 23.82
CA PRO A 51 -12.33 -29.01 22.55
C PRO A 51 -13.45 -27.97 22.65
N THR A 52 -14.56 -28.30 23.28
CA THR A 52 -15.72 -27.37 23.39
C THR A 52 -15.39 -26.15 24.23
N GLY A 53 -14.75 -26.32 25.38
CA GLY A 53 -14.33 -25.23 26.26
C GLY A 53 -13.29 -24.32 25.58
N PHE A 54 -12.31 -24.93 24.95
CA PHE A 54 -11.29 -24.22 24.19
C PHE A 54 -11.89 -23.40 23.02
N GLY A 55 -12.85 -23.98 22.27
CA GLY A 55 -13.56 -23.28 21.20
C GLY A 55 -14.34 -22.06 21.72
N ASN A 56 -14.94 -22.12 22.90
CA ASN A 56 -15.60 -20.98 23.54
C ASN A 56 -14.58 -19.86 23.89
N VAL A 57 -13.46 -20.23 24.53
CA VAL A 57 -12.39 -19.29 24.87
C VAL A 57 -11.84 -18.67 23.60
N ALA A 58 -11.51 -19.46 22.58
CA ALA A 58 -10.96 -18.97 21.30
C ALA A 58 -11.90 -17.98 20.62
N ALA A 59 -13.21 -18.27 20.57
CA ALA A 59 -14.18 -17.35 19.96
C ALA A 59 -14.28 -16.01 20.71
N VAL A 60 -14.37 -16.05 22.06
CA VAL A 60 -14.43 -14.81 22.85
C VAL A 60 -13.12 -14.02 22.77
N CYS A 61 -11.97 -14.69 22.83
CA CYS A 61 -10.66 -14.04 22.66
C CYS A 61 -10.48 -13.48 21.25
N THR A 62 -11.07 -14.10 20.22
CA THR A 62 -11.05 -13.56 18.85
C THR A 62 -11.75 -12.21 18.77
N ILE A 63 -12.85 -11.99 19.49
CA ILE A 63 -13.47 -10.65 19.59
C ILE A 63 -12.48 -9.64 20.18
N LEU A 64 -11.73 -10.00 21.23
CA LEU A 64 -10.69 -9.12 21.80
C LEU A 64 -9.59 -8.82 20.76
N VAL A 65 -9.20 -9.82 19.97
CA VAL A 65 -8.23 -9.63 18.87
C VAL A 65 -8.80 -8.70 17.81
N LEU A 66 -10.10 -8.76 17.46
CA LEU A 66 -10.71 -7.79 16.54
C LEU A 66 -10.66 -6.36 17.12
N VAL A 67 -10.92 -6.20 18.41
CA VAL A 67 -10.77 -4.89 19.10
C VAL A 67 -9.31 -4.40 19.08
N SER A 68 -8.32 -5.32 18.97
CA SER A 68 -6.91 -4.91 18.91
C SER A 68 -6.59 -4.00 17.73
N ALA A 69 -7.37 -4.03 16.65
CA ALA A 69 -7.20 -3.09 15.53
C ALA A 69 -7.33 -1.63 15.98
N VAL A 70 -8.29 -1.34 16.87
CA VAL A 70 -8.46 -0.02 17.49
C VAL A 70 -7.27 0.28 18.42
N THR A 71 -6.93 -0.67 19.29
CA THR A 71 -5.85 -0.54 20.27
C THR A 71 -4.50 -0.24 19.60
N LEU A 72 -4.13 -0.99 18.56
CA LEU A 72 -2.90 -0.82 17.79
C LEU A 72 -2.87 0.51 17.06
N SER A 73 -4.01 0.98 16.54
CA SER A 73 -4.10 2.30 15.91
C SER A 73 -3.79 3.41 16.90
N PHE A 74 -4.37 3.36 18.09
CA PHE A 74 -4.03 4.29 19.16
C PHE A 74 -2.56 4.18 19.59
N GLN A 75 -2.01 2.97 19.66
CA GLN A 75 -0.62 2.74 20.03
C GLN A 75 0.35 3.38 19.01
N ILE A 76 0.18 3.09 17.73
CA ILE A 76 1.10 3.56 16.67
C ILE A 76 1.01 5.07 16.50
N VAL A 77 -0.21 5.64 16.48
CA VAL A 77 -0.37 7.09 16.33
C VAL A 77 0.17 7.82 17.56
N SER A 78 -0.12 7.31 18.77
CA SER A 78 0.44 7.87 20.00
C SER A 78 1.97 7.81 20.01
N ALA A 79 2.56 6.67 19.60
CA ALA A 79 4.02 6.53 19.53
C ALA A 79 4.63 7.54 18.55
N LYS A 80 4.05 7.68 17.34
CA LYS A 80 4.53 8.64 16.35
C LYS A 80 4.48 10.07 16.84
N VAL A 81 3.33 10.51 17.35
CA VAL A 81 3.14 11.91 17.76
C VAL A 81 3.97 12.24 18.99
N VAL A 82 4.12 11.32 19.95
CA VAL A 82 5.00 11.49 21.12
C VAL A 82 6.48 11.55 20.71
N ALA A 83 6.91 10.72 19.75
CA ALA A 83 8.29 10.73 19.26
C ALA A 83 8.67 12.05 18.56
N GLN A 84 7.72 12.71 17.92
CA GLN A 84 7.91 14.01 17.25
C GLN A 84 8.10 15.18 18.22
N GLN A 85 7.76 15.01 19.50
CA GLN A 85 7.90 16.09 20.50
C GLN A 85 9.29 16.07 21.16
N THR A 86 9.90 17.23 21.29
CA THR A 86 11.23 17.38 21.91
C THR A 86 11.17 17.54 23.43
N SER A 87 10.13 18.24 23.95
CA SER A 87 10.00 18.50 25.38
C SER A 87 9.07 17.49 26.08
N LEU A 88 9.36 17.23 27.39
CA LEU A 88 8.51 16.36 28.21
C LEU A 88 7.10 16.93 28.38
N GLN A 89 6.98 18.26 28.43
CA GLN A 89 5.70 18.98 28.55
C GLN A 89 4.83 18.76 27.31
N ALA A 90 5.41 18.91 26.11
CA ALA A 90 4.71 18.67 24.84
C ALA A 90 4.31 17.18 24.70
N LYS A 91 5.21 16.24 25.03
CA LYS A 91 4.90 14.80 25.07
C LYS A 91 3.72 14.50 26.00
N SER A 92 3.70 15.13 27.18
CA SER A 92 2.63 14.95 28.17
C SER A 92 1.29 15.53 27.70
N GLY A 93 1.29 16.70 27.07
CA GLY A 93 0.10 17.35 26.53
C GLY A 93 -0.57 16.52 25.44
N VAL A 94 0.22 16.13 24.44
CA VAL A 94 -0.25 15.26 23.33
C VAL A 94 -0.79 13.93 23.85
N TYR A 95 -0.06 13.28 24.74
CA TYR A 95 -0.49 12.00 25.33
C TYR A 95 -1.84 12.14 26.05
N ARG A 96 -2.07 13.17 26.87
CA ARG A 96 -3.33 13.37 27.60
C ARG A 96 -4.52 13.46 26.64
N GLY A 97 -4.37 14.20 25.53
CA GLY A 97 -5.40 14.33 24.51
C GLY A 97 -5.74 12.99 23.85
N PHE A 98 -4.73 12.20 23.46
CA PHE A 98 -4.92 10.86 22.90
C PHE A 98 -5.51 9.89 23.91
N HIS A 99 -5.02 9.92 25.14
CA HIS A 99 -5.47 9.01 26.20
C HIS A 99 -6.94 9.22 26.55
N ARG A 100 -7.42 10.47 26.61
CA ARG A 100 -8.85 10.76 26.80
C ARG A 100 -9.73 10.18 25.69
N ARG A 101 -9.28 10.31 24.43
CA ARG A 101 -9.97 9.74 23.27
C ARG A 101 -9.95 8.21 23.29
N ALA A 102 -8.81 7.61 23.70
CA ALA A 102 -8.69 6.16 23.84
C ALA A 102 -9.66 5.62 24.90
N TRP A 103 -9.84 6.33 26.03
CA TRP A 103 -10.85 6.01 27.03
C TRP A 103 -12.27 6.11 26.48
N ALA A 104 -12.60 7.18 25.77
CA ALA A 104 -13.93 7.33 25.13
C ALA A 104 -14.21 6.16 24.16
N CYS A 105 -13.24 5.81 23.31
CA CYS A 105 -13.34 4.64 22.43
C CYS A 105 -13.47 3.33 23.21
N GLY A 106 -12.66 3.10 24.24
CA GLY A 106 -12.71 1.88 25.05
C GLY A 106 -14.04 1.69 25.75
N ILE A 107 -14.59 2.77 26.34
CA ILE A 107 -15.93 2.78 26.96
C ILE A 107 -17.01 2.52 25.91
N LEU A 108 -16.93 3.14 24.72
CA LEU A 108 -17.89 2.93 23.65
C LEU A 108 -17.89 1.47 23.19
N VAL A 109 -16.72 0.86 22.96
CA VAL A 109 -16.59 -0.55 22.57
C VAL A 109 -17.14 -1.47 23.68
N ALA A 110 -16.81 -1.20 24.95
CA ALA A 110 -17.34 -1.96 26.06
C ALA A 110 -18.87 -1.86 26.16
N LEU A 111 -19.42 -0.67 25.99
CA LEU A 111 -20.87 -0.43 25.99
C LEU A 111 -21.55 -1.18 24.82
N CYS A 112 -20.97 -1.16 23.62
CA CYS A 112 -21.45 -1.95 22.51
C CYS A 112 -21.48 -3.47 22.84
N LEU A 113 -20.42 -3.99 23.47
CA LEU A 113 -20.37 -5.39 23.87
C LEU A 113 -21.41 -5.71 24.96
N PHE A 114 -21.66 -4.80 25.92
CA PHE A 114 -22.70 -4.99 26.93
C PHE A 114 -24.11 -4.97 26.34
N LEU A 115 -24.37 -4.06 25.40
CA LEU A 115 -25.68 -3.99 24.73
C LEU A 115 -25.90 -5.21 23.82
N LEU A 116 -24.86 -5.65 23.13
CA LEU A 116 -24.92 -6.76 22.18
C LEU A 116 -24.56 -8.13 22.79
N GLN A 117 -24.46 -8.24 24.12
CA GLN A 117 -24.05 -9.47 24.79
C GLN A 117 -24.93 -10.69 24.42
N SER A 118 -26.27 -10.50 24.37
CA SER A 118 -27.20 -11.57 24.07
C SER A 118 -27.17 -11.99 22.59
N PRO A 119 -27.20 -11.05 21.59
CA PRO A 119 -27.04 -11.44 20.20
C PRO A 119 -25.67 -12.05 19.91
N ILE A 120 -24.57 -11.54 20.46
CA ILE A 120 -23.24 -12.13 20.29
C ILE A 120 -23.17 -13.54 20.87
N SER A 121 -23.71 -13.73 22.09
CA SER A 121 -23.72 -15.05 22.76
C SER A 121 -24.53 -16.08 21.98
N ARG A 122 -25.70 -15.68 21.43
CA ARG A 122 -26.52 -16.56 20.56
C ARG A 122 -25.80 -16.88 19.25
N TYR A 123 -25.22 -15.85 18.60
CA TYR A 123 -24.51 -16.02 17.34
C TYR A 123 -23.33 -16.99 17.47
N LEU A 124 -22.56 -16.89 18.55
CA LEU A 124 -21.37 -17.72 18.79
C LEU A 124 -21.69 -19.02 19.57
N ASN A 125 -22.95 -19.34 19.80
CA ASN A 125 -23.35 -20.52 20.57
C ASN A 125 -22.58 -20.63 21.90
N LEU A 126 -22.47 -19.51 22.65
CA LEU A 126 -21.79 -19.48 23.95
C LEU A 126 -22.67 -19.97 25.05
N PRO A 127 -22.11 -20.61 26.10
CA PRO A 127 -22.89 -21.15 27.21
C PRO A 127 -23.56 -20.06 28.07
N SER A 128 -23.07 -18.82 28.04
CA SER A 128 -23.63 -17.73 28.83
C SER A 128 -23.26 -16.37 28.23
N PRO A 129 -24.19 -15.40 28.18
CA PRO A 129 -23.90 -14.00 27.83
C PRO A 129 -22.88 -13.33 28.77
N ARG A 130 -22.73 -13.82 30.00
CA ARG A 130 -21.76 -13.31 30.99
C ARG A 130 -20.32 -13.31 30.46
N LEU A 131 -19.98 -14.24 29.56
CA LEU A 131 -18.65 -14.28 28.92
C LEU A 131 -18.36 -13.01 28.09
N VAL A 132 -19.39 -12.48 27.42
CA VAL A 132 -19.27 -11.23 26.64
C VAL A 132 -19.20 -10.02 27.58
N ILE A 133 -19.88 -10.04 28.71
CA ILE A 133 -19.77 -8.99 29.73
C ILE A 133 -18.34 -8.95 30.30
N LEU A 134 -17.77 -10.08 30.69
CA LEU A 134 -16.40 -10.16 31.19
C LEU A 134 -15.40 -9.65 30.16
N LEU A 135 -15.59 -10.00 28.87
CA LEU A 135 -14.80 -9.46 27.77
C LEU A 135 -14.95 -7.94 27.67
N GLY A 136 -16.16 -7.39 27.77
CA GLY A 136 -16.44 -5.97 27.74
C GLY A 136 -15.68 -5.19 28.82
N VAL A 137 -15.59 -5.74 30.04
CA VAL A 137 -14.77 -5.15 31.12
C VAL A 137 -13.29 -5.10 30.71
N GLY A 138 -12.76 -6.17 30.12
CA GLY A 138 -11.38 -6.20 29.63
C GLY A 138 -11.14 -5.17 28.51
N THR A 139 -12.06 -5.06 27.56
CA THR A 139 -11.93 -4.15 26.40
C THR A 139 -11.96 -2.68 26.80
N MET A 140 -12.67 -2.32 27.86
CA MET A 140 -12.69 -0.96 28.40
C MET A 140 -11.28 -0.45 28.74
N PHE A 141 -10.39 -1.30 29.25
CA PHE A 141 -9.00 -0.98 29.54
C PHE A 141 -8.05 -1.23 28.37
N TYR A 142 -8.42 -2.09 27.44
CA TYR A 142 -7.54 -2.52 26.35
C TYR A 142 -7.20 -1.39 25.36
N VAL A 143 -8.19 -0.57 24.98
CA VAL A 143 -7.95 0.58 24.08
C VAL A 143 -7.09 1.66 24.74
N PRO A 144 -7.36 2.10 25.99
CA PRO A 144 -6.47 3.00 26.72
C PRO A 144 -5.06 2.44 26.95
N LEU A 145 -4.91 1.12 27.15
CA LEU A 145 -3.60 0.48 27.24
C LEU A 145 -2.77 0.72 26.00
N GLY A 146 -3.39 0.68 24.79
CA GLY A 146 -2.72 1.01 23.53
C GLY A 146 -2.08 2.41 23.55
N SER A 147 -2.78 3.41 24.05
CA SER A 147 -2.23 4.77 24.16
C SER A 147 -1.06 4.87 25.16
N ARG A 148 -1.09 4.12 26.28
CA ARG A 148 0.02 4.05 27.26
C ARG A 148 1.25 3.37 26.67
N ARG A 149 1.06 2.22 25.99
CA ARG A 149 2.12 1.53 25.27
C ARG A 149 2.69 2.38 24.15
N GLY A 150 1.84 3.10 23.42
CA GLY A 150 2.27 4.08 22.42
C GLY A 150 3.14 5.19 23.00
N TYR A 151 2.80 5.72 24.18
CA TYR A 151 3.64 6.66 24.88
C TYR A 151 5.02 6.06 25.24
N LEU A 152 5.05 4.86 25.82
CA LEU A 152 6.30 4.18 26.17
C LEU A 152 7.17 3.95 24.93
N GLN A 153 6.55 3.56 23.82
CA GLN A 153 7.22 3.34 22.54
C GLN A 153 7.77 4.66 21.95
N GLY A 154 6.97 5.72 21.91
CA GLY A 154 7.37 7.03 21.39
C GLY A 154 8.39 7.76 22.27
N ALA A 155 8.41 7.45 23.57
CA ALA A 155 9.42 7.93 24.51
C ALA A 155 10.69 7.04 24.56
N CYS A 156 10.81 6.05 23.65
CA CYS A 156 11.92 5.09 23.57
C CYS A 156 12.14 4.27 24.87
N ARG A 157 11.08 4.06 25.67
CA ARG A 157 11.15 3.26 26.90
C ARG A 157 10.86 1.77 26.60
N PHE A 158 11.63 1.19 25.71
CA PHE A 158 11.39 -0.15 25.17
C PHE A 158 11.45 -1.26 26.24
N HIS A 159 12.31 -1.11 27.25
CA HIS A 159 12.36 -2.06 28.36
C HIS A 159 11.05 -2.10 29.16
N HIS A 160 10.49 -0.96 29.53
CA HIS A 160 9.21 -0.89 30.22
C HIS A 160 8.06 -1.46 29.38
N LEU A 161 8.09 -1.20 28.07
CA LEU A 161 7.11 -1.76 27.13
C LEU A 161 7.22 -3.30 27.07
N ALA A 162 8.43 -3.84 26.91
CA ALA A 162 8.68 -5.28 26.85
C ALA A 162 8.24 -5.98 28.15
N VAL A 163 8.65 -5.45 29.30
CA VAL A 163 8.25 -5.99 30.61
C VAL A 163 6.74 -5.94 30.79
N ASN A 164 6.07 -4.84 30.40
CA ASN A 164 4.62 -4.73 30.51
C ASN A 164 3.89 -5.80 29.68
N VAL A 165 4.33 -6.07 28.43
CA VAL A 165 3.69 -7.08 27.56
C VAL A 165 3.94 -8.50 28.10
N VAL A 166 5.16 -8.77 28.60
CA VAL A 166 5.49 -10.09 29.21
C VAL A 166 4.67 -10.32 30.48
N LEU A 167 4.57 -9.32 31.37
CA LEU A 167 3.77 -9.44 32.60
C LEU A 167 2.29 -9.65 32.31
N GLU A 168 1.71 -8.99 31.29
CA GLU A 168 0.35 -9.27 30.84
C GLU A 168 0.18 -10.73 30.44
N GLY A 169 1.11 -11.26 29.62
CA GLY A 169 1.08 -12.67 29.20
C GLY A 169 1.16 -13.64 30.37
N LEU A 170 2.09 -13.40 31.31
CA LEU A 170 2.25 -14.22 32.49
C LEU A 170 1.02 -14.18 33.42
N ALA A 171 0.46 -13.00 33.66
CA ALA A 171 -0.75 -12.82 34.45
C ALA A 171 -1.97 -13.52 33.82
N ARG A 172 -2.07 -13.45 32.49
CA ARG A 172 -3.10 -14.17 31.74
C ARG A 172 -2.95 -15.68 31.90
N LEU A 173 -1.76 -16.23 31.69
CA LEU A 173 -1.47 -17.64 31.82
C LEU A 173 -1.71 -18.11 33.27
N GLY A 174 -1.06 -17.48 34.26
CA GLY A 174 -1.14 -17.85 35.66
C GLY A 174 -2.55 -17.66 36.23
N GLY A 175 -3.20 -16.53 35.93
CA GLY A 175 -4.58 -16.27 36.34
C GLY A 175 -5.58 -17.26 35.74
N SER A 176 -5.41 -17.64 34.47
CA SER A 176 -6.27 -18.65 33.84
C SER A 176 -6.10 -20.03 34.48
N LEU A 177 -4.85 -20.46 34.69
CA LEU A 177 -4.58 -21.75 35.39
C LEU A 177 -5.16 -21.78 36.81
N LEU A 178 -4.98 -20.68 37.57
CA LEU A 178 -5.54 -20.53 38.90
C LEU A 178 -7.07 -20.62 38.89
N LEU A 179 -7.75 -19.86 38.02
CA LEU A 179 -9.21 -19.86 38.01
C LEU A 179 -9.81 -21.16 37.45
N ILE A 180 -9.09 -21.88 36.55
CA ILE A 180 -9.48 -23.23 36.13
C ILE A 180 -9.37 -24.20 37.32
N SER A 181 -8.26 -24.17 38.06
CA SER A 181 -8.09 -25.06 39.23
C SER A 181 -9.10 -24.81 40.32
N LEU A 182 -9.66 -23.59 40.42
CA LEU A 182 -10.76 -23.23 41.32
C LEU A 182 -12.16 -23.59 40.76
N GLY A 183 -12.24 -24.22 39.57
CA GLY A 183 -13.50 -24.70 39.00
C GLY A 183 -14.27 -23.68 38.15
N TYR A 184 -13.76 -22.49 37.90
CA TYR A 184 -14.46 -21.45 37.10
C TYR A 184 -14.47 -21.73 35.60
N GLY A 185 -13.71 -22.70 35.09
CA GLY A 185 -13.69 -23.12 33.69
C GLY A 185 -13.51 -21.97 32.69
N VAL A 186 -14.34 -21.96 31.66
CA VAL A 186 -14.27 -20.93 30.57
C VAL A 186 -14.44 -19.50 31.13
N ALA A 187 -15.35 -19.29 32.10
CA ALA A 187 -15.58 -17.97 32.67
C ALA A 187 -14.34 -17.47 33.43
N GLY A 188 -13.64 -18.36 34.14
CA GLY A 188 -12.38 -18.03 34.79
C GLY A 188 -11.29 -17.59 33.82
N VAL A 189 -11.17 -18.27 32.68
CA VAL A 189 -10.19 -17.89 31.65
C VAL A 189 -10.47 -16.49 31.06
N ILE A 190 -11.73 -16.19 30.76
CA ILE A 190 -12.11 -14.86 30.24
C ILE A 190 -11.89 -13.77 31.30
N ALA A 191 -12.23 -14.07 32.57
CA ALA A 191 -11.98 -13.17 33.69
C ALA A 191 -10.47 -12.89 33.88
N ALA A 192 -9.63 -13.94 33.81
CA ALA A 192 -8.17 -13.80 33.87
C ALA A 192 -7.62 -12.94 32.71
N ASN A 193 -8.14 -13.09 31.50
CA ASN A 193 -7.80 -12.24 30.37
C ASN A 193 -8.16 -10.77 30.63
N ALA A 194 -9.37 -10.50 31.14
CA ALA A 194 -9.79 -9.13 31.46
C ALA A 194 -8.92 -8.53 32.58
N ALA A 195 -8.63 -9.31 33.64
CA ALA A 195 -7.78 -8.89 34.74
C ALA A 195 -6.32 -8.64 34.31
N SER A 196 -5.76 -9.47 33.42
CA SER A 196 -4.39 -9.25 32.88
C SER A 196 -4.25 -7.96 32.09
N VAL A 197 -5.26 -7.63 31.26
CA VAL A 197 -5.32 -6.35 30.54
C VAL A 197 -5.42 -5.16 31.51
N MET A 198 -6.28 -5.25 32.53
CA MET A 198 -6.41 -4.20 33.54
C MET A 198 -5.10 -4.02 34.32
N MET A 199 -4.45 -5.11 34.72
CA MET A 199 -3.14 -5.08 35.36
C MET A 199 -2.08 -4.44 34.45
N ALA A 200 -2.01 -4.84 33.19
CA ALA A 200 -1.08 -4.27 32.22
C ALA A 200 -1.31 -2.77 32.04
N TYR A 201 -2.57 -2.34 32.02
CA TYR A 201 -2.92 -0.92 31.98
C TYR A 201 -2.40 -0.19 33.22
N LEU A 202 -2.61 -0.70 34.42
CA LEU A 202 -2.14 -0.07 35.66
C LEU A 202 -0.61 0.03 35.72
N LEU A 203 0.10 -1.01 35.27
CA LEU A 203 1.57 -1.06 35.27
C LEU A 203 2.23 -0.22 34.15
N ALA A 204 1.53 0.07 33.07
CA ALA A 204 2.04 0.90 31.98
C ALA A 204 1.99 2.40 32.34
N VAL A 205 2.74 2.81 33.37
CA VAL A 205 2.72 4.20 33.86
C VAL A 205 3.55 5.11 32.96
N PRO A 206 2.95 6.12 32.31
CA PRO A 206 3.69 7.14 31.57
C PRO A 206 4.37 8.13 32.50
N HIS A 207 5.57 8.56 32.14
CA HIS A 207 6.27 9.61 32.88
C HIS A 207 5.80 10.99 32.37
N LEU A 208 4.96 11.68 33.13
CA LEU A 208 4.29 12.90 32.69
C LEU A 208 4.81 14.11 33.45
N SER A 209 4.86 15.27 32.78
CA SER A 209 5.06 16.57 33.42
C SER A 209 3.78 17.05 34.09
N ALA A 210 3.91 17.68 35.27
CA ALA A 210 2.80 18.36 35.95
C ALA A 210 2.34 19.61 35.17
N VAL A 211 3.26 20.30 34.50
CA VAL A 211 2.98 21.50 33.71
C VAL A 211 2.52 21.06 32.29
N VAL A 212 1.35 21.55 31.89
CA VAL A 212 0.77 21.27 30.56
C VAL A 212 1.10 22.44 29.65
N ALA A 213 1.82 22.18 28.55
CA ALA A 213 1.85 23.13 27.44
C ALA A 213 0.47 23.16 26.80
N SER A 214 -0.01 24.34 26.38
CA SER A 214 -1.32 24.56 25.76
C SER A 214 -1.65 23.53 24.70
N GLU A 215 -2.93 23.17 24.62
CA GLU A 215 -3.44 22.13 23.70
C GLU A 215 -2.95 22.36 22.26
N LEU A 216 -1.99 21.56 21.83
CA LEU A 216 -1.61 21.50 20.42
C LEU A 216 -2.79 20.94 19.61
N HIS A 217 -3.25 21.68 18.62
CA HIS A 217 -4.35 21.27 17.75
C HIS A 217 -4.03 19.96 16.99
N ILE A 218 -4.70 18.88 17.38
CA ILE A 218 -4.44 17.50 16.91
C ILE A 218 -5.26 17.19 15.63
N ALA A 219 -5.44 18.15 14.72
CA ALA A 219 -6.22 17.92 13.50
C ALA A 219 -5.56 16.89 12.53
N VAL A 220 -4.23 16.80 12.52
CA VAL A 220 -3.47 15.90 11.64
C VAL A 220 -3.61 14.42 12.03
N ALA A 221 -3.83 14.14 13.31
CA ALA A 221 -3.81 12.78 13.85
C ALA A 221 -5.05 11.92 13.49
N PHE A 222 -6.20 12.50 13.16
CA PHE A 222 -7.40 11.73 12.86
C PHE A 222 -7.28 10.95 11.55
N ARG A 223 -6.79 11.56 10.49
CA ARG A 223 -6.59 10.90 9.18
C ARG A 223 -5.58 9.75 9.26
N GLU A 224 -4.48 9.96 9.97
CA GLU A 224 -3.46 8.94 10.20
C GLU A 224 -4.02 7.80 11.07
N GLY A 225 -4.78 8.12 12.11
CA GLY A 225 -5.45 7.12 12.95
C GLY A 225 -6.44 6.27 12.17
N LEU A 226 -7.22 6.88 11.27
CA LEU A 226 -8.16 6.17 10.41
C LEU A 226 -7.42 5.25 9.43
N GLN A 227 -6.33 5.70 8.82
CA GLN A 227 -5.53 4.85 7.91
C GLN A 227 -4.91 3.65 8.64
N ALA A 228 -4.36 3.87 9.84
CA ALA A 228 -3.84 2.80 10.68
C ALA A 228 -4.95 1.81 11.07
N PHE A 229 -6.12 2.32 11.48
CA PHE A 229 -7.27 1.48 11.83
C PHE A 229 -7.73 0.63 10.65
N VAL A 230 -7.89 1.21 9.46
CA VAL A 230 -8.30 0.50 8.25
C VAL A 230 -7.34 -0.64 7.92
N PHE A 231 -6.03 -0.37 8.00
CA PHE A 231 -5.00 -1.39 7.77
C PHE A 231 -5.08 -2.53 8.80
N PHE A 232 -5.08 -2.19 10.10
CA PHE A 232 -5.14 -3.21 11.14
C PHE A 232 -6.48 -3.96 11.16
N ALA A 233 -7.59 -3.27 10.92
CA ALA A 233 -8.91 -3.91 10.83
C ALA A 233 -8.94 -4.95 9.72
N GLY A 234 -8.52 -4.61 8.51
CA GLY A 234 -8.42 -5.55 7.40
C GLY A 234 -7.51 -6.74 7.73
N ALA A 235 -6.31 -6.47 8.26
CA ALA A 235 -5.35 -7.52 8.62
C ALA A 235 -5.88 -8.47 9.70
N VAL A 236 -6.46 -7.90 10.75
CA VAL A 236 -6.97 -8.68 11.89
C VAL A 236 -8.21 -9.48 11.49
N ILE A 237 -9.12 -8.91 10.70
CA ILE A 237 -10.31 -9.62 10.23
C ILE A 237 -9.91 -10.81 9.35
N ILE A 238 -9.08 -10.60 8.33
CA ILE A 238 -8.65 -11.67 7.41
C ILE A 238 -8.02 -12.83 8.20
N ASN A 239 -7.26 -12.53 9.24
CA ASN A 239 -6.48 -13.52 9.97
C ASN A 239 -7.27 -14.20 11.10
N ASN A 240 -8.48 -13.73 11.46
CA ASN A 240 -9.16 -14.21 12.66
C ASN A 240 -10.67 -14.44 12.53
N CYS A 241 -11.35 -13.90 11.49
CA CYS A 241 -12.81 -14.02 11.39
C CYS A 241 -13.29 -15.46 11.16
N ASP A 242 -12.45 -16.31 10.63
CA ASP A 242 -12.68 -17.73 10.39
C ASP A 242 -13.11 -18.47 11.66
N ILE A 243 -12.48 -18.20 12.82
CA ILE A 243 -12.85 -18.79 14.11
C ILE A 243 -14.29 -18.45 14.50
N LEU A 244 -14.73 -17.21 14.25
CA LEU A 244 -16.08 -16.76 14.56
C LEU A 244 -17.11 -17.43 13.63
N VAL A 245 -16.80 -17.53 12.35
CA VAL A 245 -17.65 -18.21 11.36
C VAL A 245 -17.79 -19.69 11.70
N VAL A 246 -16.68 -20.38 11.96
CA VAL A 246 -16.71 -21.78 12.34
C VAL A 246 -17.46 -21.99 13.67
N LYS A 247 -17.27 -21.11 14.65
CA LYS A 247 -17.99 -21.20 15.93
C LYS A 247 -19.51 -21.00 15.77
N HIS A 248 -19.94 -20.24 14.77
CA HIS A 248 -21.37 -20.07 14.47
C HIS A 248 -21.99 -21.32 13.85
N PHE A 249 -21.35 -21.90 12.83
CA PHE A 249 -21.94 -22.94 12.00
C PHE A 249 -21.68 -24.37 12.50
N PHE A 250 -20.61 -24.61 13.27
CA PHE A 250 -20.20 -25.97 13.67
C PHE A 250 -20.42 -26.25 15.15
N ALA A 251 -20.63 -27.52 15.46
CA ALA A 251 -20.76 -27.99 16.83
C ALA A 251 -19.52 -27.65 17.67
N GLY A 252 -19.72 -27.49 18.99
CA GLY A 252 -18.67 -27.06 19.93
C GLY A 252 -17.33 -27.81 19.81
N PRO A 253 -17.31 -29.17 19.78
CA PRO A 253 -16.05 -29.91 19.62
C PRO A 253 -15.32 -29.63 18.31
N LEU A 254 -16.05 -29.48 17.18
CA LEU A 254 -15.47 -29.18 15.87
C LEU A 254 -14.94 -27.74 15.82
N ALA A 255 -15.66 -26.79 16.42
CA ALA A 255 -15.19 -25.42 16.53
C ALA A 255 -13.89 -25.32 17.37
N GLY A 256 -13.78 -26.12 18.42
CA GLY A 256 -12.56 -26.22 19.22
C GLY A 256 -11.40 -26.87 18.48
N LEU A 257 -11.66 -27.93 17.71
CA LEU A 257 -10.67 -28.55 16.83
C LEU A 257 -10.14 -27.53 15.82
N TYR A 258 -11.05 -26.80 15.17
CA TYR A 258 -10.68 -25.73 14.22
C TYR A 258 -9.84 -24.65 14.88
N ALA A 259 -10.20 -24.20 16.08
CA ALA A 259 -9.45 -23.22 16.84
C ALA A 259 -8.01 -23.68 17.12
N ALA A 260 -7.81 -24.98 17.43
CA ALA A 260 -6.48 -25.57 17.61
C ALA A 260 -5.70 -25.61 16.28
N VAL A 261 -6.34 -25.99 15.18
CA VAL A 261 -5.75 -25.94 13.83
C VAL A 261 -5.33 -24.52 13.45
N ALA A 262 -6.21 -23.54 13.65
CA ALA A 262 -5.93 -22.14 13.38
C ALA A 262 -4.78 -21.60 14.23
N LEU A 263 -4.71 -21.97 15.51
CA LEU A 263 -3.63 -21.59 16.41
C LEU A 263 -2.26 -22.05 15.88
N VAL A 264 -2.14 -23.32 15.55
CA VAL A 264 -0.88 -23.92 15.07
C VAL A 264 -0.50 -23.35 13.70
N GLY A 265 -1.46 -23.29 12.78
CA GLY A 265 -1.19 -22.78 11.44
C GLY A 265 -0.77 -21.30 11.40
N ARG A 266 -1.26 -20.48 12.36
CA ARG A 266 -0.86 -19.07 12.50
C ARG A 266 0.56 -18.85 13.00
N VAL A 267 1.26 -19.87 13.49
CA VAL A 267 2.68 -19.77 13.84
C VAL A 267 3.49 -19.29 12.63
N VAL A 268 3.14 -19.70 11.41
CA VAL A 268 3.75 -19.21 10.17
C VAL A 268 3.66 -17.69 10.08
N TYR A 269 2.49 -17.12 10.35
CA TYR A 269 2.30 -15.66 10.30
C TYR A 269 3.17 -14.93 11.32
N VAL A 270 3.22 -15.44 12.55
CA VAL A 270 4.00 -14.84 13.65
C VAL A 270 5.50 -14.83 13.30
N LEU A 271 6.02 -15.93 12.78
CA LEU A 271 7.44 -16.02 12.36
C LEU A 271 7.72 -15.16 11.12
N SER A 272 6.82 -15.15 10.15
CA SER A 272 6.95 -14.32 8.95
C SER A 272 6.88 -12.81 9.27
N PHE A 273 6.11 -12.42 10.29
CA PHE A 273 5.99 -11.02 10.70
C PHE A 273 7.30 -10.43 11.22
N SER A 274 8.21 -11.26 11.76
CA SER A 274 9.55 -10.81 12.12
C SER A 274 10.38 -10.39 10.89
N VAL A 275 10.23 -11.11 9.77
CA VAL A 275 10.84 -10.73 8.47
C VAL A 275 10.24 -9.42 7.97
N VAL A 276 8.92 -9.28 8.03
CA VAL A 276 8.20 -8.06 7.62
C VAL A 276 8.66 -6.85 8.44
N SER A 277 8.79 -7.02 9.76
CA SER A 277 9.20 -5.95 10.67
C SER A 277 10.62 -5.47 10.44
N SER A 278 11.54 -6.38 10.04
CA SER A 278 12.93 -6.03 9.68
C SER A 278 13.04 -5.43 8.28
N MET A 279 12.21 -5.87 7.35
CA MET A 279 12.17 -5.35 5.98
C MET A 279 11.72 -3.88 5.93
N PHE A 280 10.73 -3.49 6.72
CA PHE A 280 10.09 -2.18 6.64
C PHE A 280 11.07 -0.99 6.71
N PRO A 281 11.97 -0.89 7.72
CA PRO A 281 12.94 0.21 7.79
C PRO A 281 13.96 0.16 6.65
N ILE A 282 14.40 -1.04 6.25
CA ILE A 282 15.38 -1.22 5.17
C ILE A 282 14.78 -0.77 3.84
N ALA A 283 13.53 -1.16 3.56
CA ALA A 283 12.82 -0.74 2.35
C ALA A 283 12.58 0.78 2.31
N ALA A 284 12.31 1.41 3.48
CA ALA A 284 12.16 2.86 3.57
C ALA A 284 13.49 3.61 3.31
N GLU A 285 14.62 3.04 3.71
CA GLU A 285 15.96 3.60 3.52
C GLU A 285 16.45 3.44 2.07
N THR A 286 16.16 2.31 1.43
CA THR A 286 16.60 2.01 0.04
C THR A 286 15.73 2.67 -1.02
N ARG A 287 14.77 3.48 -0.63
CA ARG A 287 13.85 4.19 -1.54
C ARG A 287 14.63 5.01 -2.58
N GLY A 288 14.39 4.73 -3.86
CA GLY A 288 15.09 5.38 -5.00
C GLY A 288 16.35 4.64 -5.48
N GLN A 289 16.77 3.54 -4.83
CA GLN A 289 17.85 2.67 -5.31
C GLN A 289 17.26 1.39 -5.91
N SER A 290 16.76 1.47 -7.13
CA SER A 290 15.95 0.42 -7.80
C SER A 290 16.49 -1.02 -7.62
N ARG A 291 17.78 -1.28 -7.84
CA ARG A 291 18.36 -2.63 -7.70
C ARG A 291 18.40 -3.15 -6.26
N ARG A 292 18.66 -2.29 -5.27
CA ARG A 292 18.69 -2.69 -3.85
C ARG A 292 17.27 -2.93 -3.33
N ASP A 293 16.36 -2.12 -3.75
CA ASP A 293 14.96 -2.14 -3.35
C ASP A 293 14.27 -3.45 -3.77
N HIS A 294 14.43 -3.87 -5.03
CA HIS A 294 13.93 -5.15 -5.52
C HIS A 294 14.59 -6.37 -4.84
N ARG A 295 15.87 -6.27 -4.46
CA ARG A 295 16.53 -7.34 -3.72
C ARG A 295 15.99 -7.51 -2.30
N VAL A 296 15.67 -6.41 -1.61
CA VAL A 296 15.08 -6.44 -0.26
C VAL A 296 13.71 -7.14 -0.31
N LEU A 297 12.84 -6.75 -1.24
CA LEU A 297 11.54 -7.41 -1.42
C LEU A 297 11.70 -8.89 -1.78
N GLY A 298 12.52 -9.22 -2.78
CA GLY A 298 12.74 -10.59 -3.23
C GLY A 298 13.30 -11.49 -2.13
N THR A 299 14.29 -11.01 -1.37
CA THR A 299 14.84 -11.76 -0.23
C THR A 299 13.80 -11.99 0.85
N SER A 300 12.98 -10.98 1.17
CA SER A 300 11.92 -11.11 2.16
C SER A 300 10.83 -12.11 1.74
N LEU A 301 10.43 -12.08 0.47
CA LEU A 301 9.47 -13.05 -0.09
C LEU A 301 10.04 -14.48 -0.05
N LEU A 302 11.30 -14.67 -0.43
CA LEU A 302 11.97 -15.99 -0.38
C LEU A 302 12.07 -16.53 1.04
N LEU A 303 12.44 -15.68 2.02
CA LEU A 303 12.52 -16.09 3.43
C LEU A 303 11.15 -16.51 3.96
N VAL A 304 10.09 -15.72 3.70
CA VAL A 304 8.73 -16.05 4.13
C VAL A 304 8.23 -17.32 3.45
N LEU A 305 8.52 -17.49 2.16
CA LEU A 305 8.17 -18.72 1.44
C LEU A 305 8.89 -19.93 2.02
N ALA A 306 10.19 -19.82 2.33
CA ALA A 306 10.97 -20.89 2.94
C ALA A 306 10.44 -21.28 4.33
N ILE A 307 10.16 -20.28 5.20
CA ILE A 307 9.57 -20.50 6.52
C ILE A 307 8.21 -21.17 6.39
N GLY A 308 7.34 -20.65 5.54
CA GLY A 308 6.00 -21.18 5.32
C GLY A 308 6.02 -22.62 4.76
N SER A 309 6.87 -22.89 3.77
CA SER A 309 7.00 -24.24 3.18
C SER A 309 7.55 -25.25 4.19
N LEU A 310 8.58 -24.86 4.95
CA LEU A 310 9.18 -25.73 5.97
C LEU A 310 8.15 -26.11 7.05
N ILE A 311 7.41 -25.14 7.58
CA ILE A 311 6.40 -25.39 8.60
C ILE A 311 5.24 -26.22 8.03
N THR A 312 4.73 -25.86 6.84
CA THR A 312 3.63 -26.59 6.19
C THR A 312 4.00 -28.06 5.96
N LEU A 313 5.22 -28.32 5.45
CA LEU A 313 5.71 -29.67 5.25
C LEU A 313 5.90 -30.40 6.58
N GLY A 314 6.48 -29.74 7.58
CA GLY A 314 6.64 -30.29 8.92
C GLY A 314 5.31 -30.68 9.55
N LEU A 315 4.27 -29.86 9.43
CA LEU A 315 2.91 -30.15 9.94
C LEU A 315 2.23 -31.29 9.18
N LEU A 316 2.47 -31.40 7.88
CA LEU A 316 1.94 -32.49 7.06
C LEU A 316 2.56 -33.85 7.42
N LEU A 317 3.85 -33.86 7.72
CA LEU A 317 4.61 -35.07 8.06
C LEU A 317 4.55 -35.42 9.54
N ALA A 318 4.07 -34.53 10.40
CA ALA A 318 4.01 -34.72 11.83
C ALA A 318 3.02 -35.85 12.21
N PRO A 319 3.43 -36.84 13.00
CA PRO A 319 2.53 -37.91 13.45
C PRO A 319 1.34 -37.36 14.25
N ALA A 320 0.16 -37.92 14.02
CA ALA A 320 -1.07 -37.50 14.71
C ALA A 320 -0.97 -37.53 16.22
N GLY A 321 -0.16 -38.45 16.77
CA GLY A 321 0.08 -38.60 18.23
C GLY A 321 0.70 -37.35 18.88
N ILE A 322 1.48 -36.55 18.15
CA ILE A 322 2.03 -35.28 18.67
C ILE A 322 0.90 -34.32 19.07
N TRP A 323 -0.12 -34.24 18.25
CA TRP A 323 -1.25 -33.31 18.45
C TRP A 323 -2.16 -33.74 19.60
N THR A 324 -2.40 -35.04 19.74
CA THR A 324 -3.17 -35.59 20.89
C THR A 324 -2.43 -35.43 22.20
N THR A 325 -1.10 -35.55 22.20
CA THR A 325 -0.27 -35.27 23.37
C THR A 325 -0.29 -33.78 23.72
N LEU A 326 -0.21 -32.90 22.72
CA LEU A 326 -0.14 -31.44 22.92
C LEU A 326 -1.47 -30.85 23.39
N PHE A 327 -2.58 -31.22 22.74
CA PHE A 327 -3.91 -30.65 23.01
C PHE A 327 -4.79 -31.50 23.87
N GLY A 328 -4.40 -32.76 24.14
CA GLY A 328 -5.17 -33.74 24.89
C GLY A 328 -5.86 -34.78 24.01
N ALA A 329 -6.07 -35.98 24.55
CA ALA A 329 -6.64 -37.12 23.83
C ALA A 329 -8.05 -36.86 23.25
N GLN A 330 -8.82 -35.94 23.85
CA GLN A 330 -10.15 -35.53 23.37
C GLN A 330 -10.15 -34.89 21.98
N PHE A 331 -9.03 -34.29 21.54
CA PHE A 331 -8.88 -33.76 20.20
C PHE A 331 -8.65 -34.86 19.15
N GLY A 332 -8.17 -36.03 19.55
CA GLY A 332 -8.01 -37.22 18.70
C GLY A 332 -9.31 -37.99 18.48
N ALA A 333 -10.22 -37.94 19.44
CA ALA A 333 -11.52 -38.64 19.38
C ALA A 333 -12.49 -38.02 18.35
N ALA A 334 -12.22 -36.83 17.82
CA ALA A 334 -12.91 -36.27 16.68
C ALA A 334 -12.54 -36.98 15.34
N GLY A 335 -12.23 -38.25 15.39
CA GLY A 335 -11.58 -39.18 14.44
C GLY A 335 -12.06 -39.28 12.98
N ALA A 336 -12.96 -38.42 12.54
CA ALA A 336 -13.34 -38.34 11.12
C ALA A 336 -12.47 -37.35 10.29
N TYR A 337 -11.56 -36.63 10.94
CA TYR A 337 -10.79 -35.59 10.26
C TYR A 337 -9.29 -35.91 10.25
N ASN A 338 -8.67 -35.84 9.09
CA ASN A 338 -7.20 -35.92 8.97
C ASN A 338 -6.57 -34.63 9.50
N LEU A 339 -6.23 -34.62 10.79
CA LEU A 339 -5.72 -33.46 11.51
C LEU A 339 -4.40 -32.90 10.89
N PRO A 340 -3.39 -33.72 10.52
CA PRO A 340 -2.20 -33.26 9.83
C PRO A 340 -2.52 -32.50 8.51
N TYR A 341 -3.50 -33.00 7.76
CA TYR A 341 -3.95 -32.36 6.53
C TYR A 341 -4.57 -30.97 6.80
N LEU A 342 -5.47 -30.86 7.79
CA LEU A 342 -6.08 -29.55 8.15
C LEU A 342 -5.03 -28.55 8.63
N LEU A 343 -4.06 -29.01 9.43
CA LEU A 343 -2.94 -28.19 9.92
C LEU A 343 -2.07 -27.68 8.77
N ALA A 344 -1.68 -28.56 7.86
CA ALA A 344 -0.87 -28.21 6.70
C ALA A 344 -1.62 -27.27 5.74
N LEU A 345 -2.91 -27.54 5.49
CA LEU A 345 -3.75 -26.69 4.64
C LEU A 345 -3.90 -25.29 5.24
N TYR A 346 -4.11 -25.17 6.55
CA TYR A 346 -4.19 -23.89 7.23
C TYR A 346 -2.84 -23.16 7.23
N ALA A 347 -1.73 -23.86 7.46
CA ALA A 347 -0.39 -23.29 7.40
C ALA A 347 -0.04 -22.78 6.00
N ALA A 348 -0.42 -23.51 4.94
CA ALA A 348 -0.26 -23.08 3.55
C ALA A 348 -1.06 -21.80 3.29
N THR A 349 -2.32 -21.75 3.76
CA THR A 349 -3.16 -20.54 3.67
C THR A 349 -2.51 -19.35 4.36
N THR A 350 -1.99 -19.55 5.56
CA THR A 350 -1.31 -18.50 6.33
C THR A 350 0.02 -18.09 5.71
N SER A 351 0.73 -19.01 5.06
CA SER A 351 1.96 -18.72 4.30
C SER A 351 1.69 -17.78 3.13
N LEU A 352 0.64 -18.05 2.35
CA LEU A 352 0.22 -17.18 1.23
C LEU A 352 -0.22 -15.80 1.73
N TYR A 353 -0.94 -15.76 2.85
CA TYR A 353 -1.29 -14.48 3.48
C TYR A 353 -0.05 -13.71 3.94
N SER A 354 0.95 -14.38 4.52
CA SER A 354 2.20 -13.76 4.92
C SER A 354 2.97 -13.16 3.74
N LEU A 355 2.96 -13.82 2.57
CA LEU A 355 3.51 -13.24 1.33
C LEU A 355 2.76 -11.97 0.92
N SER A 356 1.42 -11.98 1.01
CA SER A 356 0.61 -10.78 0.72
C SER A 356 0.95 -9.62 1.65
N ILE A 357 1.14 -9.89 2.96
CA ILE A 357 1.53 -8.87 3.95
C ILE A 357 2.92 -8.29 3.67
N VAL A 358 3.90 -9.10 3.24
CA VAL A 358 5.22 -8.60 2.82
C VAL A 358 5.05 -7.53 1.74
N ILE A 359 4.26 -7.81 0.71
CA ILE A 359 4.03 -6.89 -0.40
C ILE A 359 3.29 -5.63 0.08
N ILE A 360 2.22 -5.78 0.88
CA ILE A 360 1.43 -4.65 1.40
C ILE A 360 2.30 -3.73 2.25
N VAL A 361 3.10 -4.28 3.16
CA VAL A 361 3.97 -3.49 4.05
C VAL A 361 5.11 -2.84 3.26
N TYR A 362 5.63 -3.52 2.23
CA TYR A 362 6.59 -2.92 1.32
C TYR A 362 5.99 -1.71 0.57
N GLU A 363 4.77 -1.81 0.04
CA GLU A 363 4.06 -0.66 -0.57
C GLU A 363 3.83 0.48 0.43
N MET A 364 3.47 0.15 1.67
CA MET A 364 3.30 1.16 2.72
C MET A 364 4.60 1.91 3.03
N SER A 365 5.77 1.24 2.97
CA SER A 365 7.07 1.89 3.16
C SER A 365 7.35 2.94 2.08
N HIS A 366 6.76 2.78 0.89
CA HIS A 366 6.86 3.70 -0.24
C HIS A 366 5.76 4.78 -0.28
N LYS A 367 4.94 4.90 0.79
CA LYS A 367 3.82 5.86 0.91
C LYS A 367 2.72 5.71 -0.15
N ILE A 368 2.50 4.52 -0.67
CA ILE A 368 1.38 4.23 -1.57
C ILE A 368 0.11 4.09 -0.72
N ALA A 369 -0.77 5.09 -0.78
CA ALA A 369 -2.03 5.09 -0.06
C ALA A 369 -3.08 4.30 -0.86
N GLY A 370 -3.69 3.27 -0.27
CA GLY A 370 -4.82 2.56 -0.90
C GLY A 370 -4.91 1.08 -0.55
N THR A 371 -3.79 0.41 -0.32
CA THR A 371 -3.74 -1.04 -0.04
C THR A 371 -4.47 -1.44 1.24
N GLY A 372 -4.50 -0.58 2.26
CA GLY A 372 -5.28 -0.84 3.48
C GLY A 372 -6.80 -0.90 3.23
N TRP A 373 -7.34 -0.01 2.39
CA TRP A 373 -8.76 -0.04 2.02
C TRP A 373 -9.11 -1.27 1.18
N LEU A 374 -8.23 -1.65 0.26
CA LEU A 374 -8.38 -2.89 -0.51
C LEU A 374 -8.46 -4.10 0.41
N GLN A 375 -7.55 -4.19 1.39
CA GLN A 375 -7.51 -5.28 2.37
C GLN A 375 -8.78 -5.32 3.23
N LEU A 376 -9.29 -4.17 3.68
CA LEU A 376 -10.53 -4.10 4.46
C LEU A 376 -11.74 -4.50 3.61
N ALA A 377 -11.87 -4.02 2.37
CA ALA A 377 -12.94 -4.42 1.47
C ALA A 377 -12.89 -5.93 1.18
N PHE A 378 -11.69 -6.44 0.93
CA PHE A 378 -11.44 -7.87 0.71
C PHE A 378 -11.87 -8.73 1.91
N SER A 379 -11.65 -8.24 3.14
CA SER A 379 -12.08 -8.98 4.35
C SER A 379 -13.60 -9.20 4.40
N GLY A 380 -14.37 -8.24 3.91
CA GLY A 380 -15.83 -8.39 3.79
C GLY A 380 -16.23 -9.48 2.78
N VAL A 381 -15.56 -9.51 1.61
CA VAL A 381 -15.77 -10.55 0.60
C VAL A 381 -15.38 -11.92 1.11
N LEU A 382 -14.26 -12.03 1.84
CA LEU A 382 -13.82 -13.27 2.47
C LEU A 382 -14.86 -13.81 3.47
N ILE A 383 -15.40 -12.96 4.35
CA ILE A 383 -16.47 -13.34 5.28
C ILE A 383 -17.69 -13.84 4.50
N ALA A 384 -18.15 -13.11 3.50
CA ALA A 384 -19.30 -13.51 2.68
C ALA A 384 -19.08 -14.87 1.99
N ALA A 385 -17.88 -15.13 1.46
CA ALA A 385 -17.52 -16.40 0.86
C ALA A 385 -17.55 -17.55 1.88
N MET A 386 -16.99 -17.36 3.09
CA MET A 386 -17.05 -18.36 4.14
C MET A 386 -18.50 -18.63 4.63
N TYR A 387 -19.35 -17.58 4.67
CA TYR A 387 -20.77 -17.75 4.98
C TYR A 387 -21.51 -18.55 3.93
N ARG A 388 -21.12 -18.47 2.66
CA ARG A 388 -21.75 -19.21 1.55
C ARG A 388 -21.26 -20.65 1.45
N PHE A 389 -20.00 -20.92 1.83
CA PHE A 389 -19.33 -22.21 1.65
C PHE A 389 -18.72 -22.68 2.96
N HIS A 390 -19.52 -23.41 3.76
CA HIS A 390 -19.13 -23.88 5.11
C HIS A 390 -19.60 -25.33 5.40
N SER A 391 -19.65 -26.21 4.41
CA SER A 391 -20.11 -27.60 4.62
C SER A 391 -19.18 -28.45 5.47
N SER A 392 -17.88 -28.14 5.50
CA SER A 392 -16.87 -28.85 6.29
C SER A 392 -15.76 -27.91 6.75
N LEU A 393 -15.01 -28.29 7.79
CA LEU A 393 -13.85 -27.53 8.27
C LEU A 393 -12.81 -27.33 7.15
N ALA A 394 -12.54 -28.37 6.36
CA ALA A 394 -11.63 -28.31 5.23
C ALA A 394 -12.12 -27.30 4.17
N GLN A 395 -13.44 -27.27 3.88
CA GLN A 395 -14.01 -26.34 2.91
C GLN A 395 -13.81 -24.88 3.35
N VAL A 396 -14.02 -24.57 4.63
CA VAL A 396 -13.77 -23.20 5.15
C VAL A 396 -12.31 -22.79 4.91
N ILE A 397 -11.33 -23.69 5.17
CA ILE A 397 -9.91 -23.38 4.93
C ILE A 397 -9.63 -23.27 3.43
N TRP A 398 -10.23 -24.13 2.59
CA TRP A 398 -10.08 -24.03 1.12
C TRP A 398 -10.62 -22.71 0.57
N VAL A 399 -11.79 -22.27 1.02
CA VAL A 399 -12.35 -20.96 0.66
C VAL A 399 -11.39 -19.85 1.04
N GLN A 400 -10.86 -19.92 2.26
CA GLN A 400 -9.88 -18.95 2.74
C GLN A 400 -8.60 -18.97 1.88
N LEU A 401 -8.09 -20.15 1.55
CA LEU A 401 -6.91 -20.32 0.69
C LEU A 401 -7.12 -19.71 -0.70
N VAL A 402 -8.22 -20.04 -1.38
CA VAL A 402 -8.55 -19.51 -2.71
C VAL A 402 -8.68 -17.99 -2.68
N MET A 403 -9.36 -17.47 -1.67
CA MET A 403 -9.52 -16.02 -1.50
C MET A 403 -8.17 -15.34 -1.23
N ILE A 404 -7.30 -15.94 -0.41
CA ILE A 404 -5.96 -15.36 -0.15
C ILE A 404 -5.06 -15.42 -1.37
N VAL A 405 -5.14 -16.47 -2.21
CA VAL A 405 -4.47 -16.48 -3.52
C VAL A 405 -4.94 -15.31 -4.37
N PHE A 406 -6.25 -15.04 -4.40
CA PHE A 406 -6.78 -13.90 -5.13
C PHE A 406 -6.28 -12.56 -4.56
N LEU A 407 -6.22 -12.41 -3.23
CA LEU A 407 -5.62 -11.25 -2.58
C LEU A 407 -4.15 -11.08 -2.98
N LEU A 408 -3.37 -12.16 -2.93
CA LEU A 408 -1.95 -12.16 -3.30
C LEU A 408 -1.77 -11.70 -4.76
N VAL A 409 -2.57 -12.21 -5.68
CA VAL A 409 -2.55 -11.78 -7.09
C VAL A 409 -2.90 -10.29 -7.21
N MET A 410 -3.95 -9.83 -6.55
CA MET A 410 -4.35 -8.41 -6.58
C MET A 410 -3.25 -7.49 -6.05
N VAL A 411 -2.60 -7.86 -4.97
CA VAL A 411 -1.54 -7.05 -4.34
C VAL A 411 -0.22 -7.15 -5.13
N ALA A 412 0.07 -8.30 -5.74
CA ALA A 412 1.25 -8.48 -6.59
C ALA A 412 1.11 -7.82 -7.96
N MET A 413 -0.12 -7.60 -8.44
CA MET A 413 -0.40 -7.07 -9.78
C MET A 413 0.31 -5.75 -10.10
N PRO A 414 0.37 -4.74 -9.20
CA PRO A 414 1.13 -3.51 -9.44
C PRO A 414 2.64 -3.75 -9.67
N PHE A 415 3.23 -4.74 -8.96
CA PHE A 415 4.65 -5.11 -9.12
C PHE A 415 4.90 -5.85 -10.43
N LEU A 416 4.07 -6.84 -10.73
CA LEU A 416 4.12 -7.58 -11.99
C LEU A 416 3.92 -6.62 -13.16
N PHE A 417 3.00 -5.67 -13.00
CA PHE A 417 2.76 -4.66 -14.02
C PHE A 417 3.96 -3.72 -14.18
N ARG A 418 4.59 -3.24 -13.09
CA ARG A 418 5.81 -2.42 -13.15
C ARG A 418 6.97 -3.20 -13.79
N ALA A 419 7.16 -4.47 -13.42
CA ALA A 419 8.16 -5.33 -14.06
C ALA A 419 7.87 -5.55 -15.53
N TRP A 420 6.58 -5.64 -15.91
CA TRP A 420 6.15 -5.81 -17.28
C TRP A 420 6.23 -4.50 -18.09
N VAL A 421 5.95 -3.32 -17.49
CA VAL A 421 6.04 -1.99 -18.13
C VAL A 421 7.50 -1.54 -18.29
N GLY A 422 8.46 -2.19 -17.60
CA GLY A 422 9.84 -1.72 -17.50
C GLY A 422 9.89 -0.42 -16.66
N THR A 423 10.69 -0.39 -15.64
CA THR A 423 10.79 0.78 -14.77
C THR A 423 11.46 1.93 -15.55
N ALA A 424 10.68 2.90 -15.96
CA ALA A 424 11.17 4.23 -16.32
C ALA A 424 11.71 5.00 -15.07
N ASP A 425 12.21 4.28 -14.08
CA ASP A 425 12.44 4.82 -12.73
C ASP A 425 13.91 4.89 -12.32
N THR A 426 14.82 5.05 -13.28
CA THR A 426 16.18 5.52 -13.01
C THR A 426 16.34 6.97 -13.46
N ARG A 427 15.42 7.84 -13.00
CA ARG A 427 15.58 9.28 -13.11
C ARG A 427 16.53 9.75 -12.00
N THR A 428 17.80 9.39 -12.08
CA THR A 428 18.86 9.99 -11.26
C THR A 428 18.97 11.44 -11.68
N ILE A 429 18.43 12.32 -10.86
CA ILE A 429 18.62 13.77 -11.00
C ILE A 429 20.08 14.04 -10.63
N THR A 430 20.98 14.03 -11.61
CA THR A 430 22.23 14.76 -11.49
C THR A 430 21.86 16.23 -11.50
N ALA A 431 22.37 17.00 -10.54
CA ALA A 431 22.13 18.43 -10.43
C ALA A 431 22.55 19.09 -11.76
N SER A 432 21.57 19.34 -12.62
CA SER A 432 21.74 20.04 -13.88
C SER A 432 21.12 21.42 -13.77
N ASP A 433 21.63 22.36 -14.51
CA ASP A 433 21.14 23.73 -14.61
C ASP A 433 19.62 23.76 -14.94
N GLU A 434 18.95 24.83 -14.52
CA GLU A 434 17.54 25.07 -14.85
C GLU A 434 17.34 25.13 -16.36
N ILE A 435 16.20 24.62 -16.84
CA ILE A 435 15.84 24.73 -18.26
C ILE A 435 15.67 26.20 -18.59
N ARG A 436 16.26 26.62 -19.69
CA ARG A 436 16.11 28.00 -20.18
C ARG A 436 14.70 28.19 -20.73
N THR A 437 13.82 28.81 -19.93
CA THR A 437 12.51 29.25 -20.37
C THR A 437 12.62 30.55 -21.20
N LEU A 438 12.03 30.56 -22.40
CA LEU A 438 12.02 31.75 -23.27
C LEU A 438 10.82 32.64 -22.93
N ARG A 439 9.63 32.05 -22.84
CA ARG A 439 8.39 32.76 -22.47
C ARG A 439 7.33 31.81 -21.98
N GLN A 440 6.38 32.33 -21.25
CA GLN A 440 5.15 31.60 -20.93
C GLN A 440 4.20 31.65 -22.13
N VAL A 441 3.50 30.53 -22.42
CA VAL A 441 2.55 30.40 -23.52
C VAL A 441 1.19 29.99 -23.01
N SER A 442 0.14 30.29 -23.76
CA SER A 442 -1.22 29.83 -23.39
C SER A 442 -1.49 28.39 -23.82
N GLU A 443 -2.45 27.73 -23.19
CA GLU A 443 -2.90 26.38 -23.61
C GLU A 443 -3.43 26.40 -25.05
N GLU A 444 -4.10 27.48 -25.44
CA GLU A 444 -4.63 27.68 -26.79
C GLU A 444 -3.55 27.73 -27.84
N GLU A 445 -2.40 28.37 -27.55
CA GLU A 445 -1.24 28.35 -28.42
C GLU A 445 -0.66 26.97 -28.59
N VAL A 446 -0.54 26.21 -27.50
CA VAL A 446 -0.04 24.83 -27.55
C VAL A 446 -0.98 23.93 -28.35
N ILE A 447 -2.29 24.04 -28.15
CA ILE A 447 -3.30 23.30 -28.93
C ILE A 447 -3.23 23.65 -30.40
N ALA A 448 -3.07 24.94 -30.75
CA ALA A 448 -2.96 25.40 -32.13
C ALA A 448 -1.73 24.81 -32.82
N GLU A 449 -0.57 24.82 -32.17
CA GLU A 449 0.66 24.25 -32.73
C GLU A 449 0.59 22.72 -32.85
N PHE A 450 -0.02 22.04 -31.86
CA PHE A 450 -0.23 20.59 -31.92
C PHE A 450 -1.15 20.22 -33.09
N LEU A 451 -2.26 20.93 -33.24
CA LEU A 451 -3.25 20.68 -34.29
C LEU A 451 -2.68 20.93 -35.71
N LYS A 452 -1.81 21.95 -35.90
CA LYS A 452 -1.10 22.17 -37.17
C LYS A 452 -0.32 20.92 -37.62
N ASN A 453 0.35 20.27 -36.68
CA ASN A 453 1.15 19.07 -36.97
C ASN A 453 0.28 17.85 -37.35
N ASP A 454 -0.96 17.80 -36.87
CA ASP A 454 -1.82 16.64 -37.00
C ASP A 454 -2.96 16.76 -38.01
N PHE A 455 -3.27 17.98 -38.47
CA PHE A 455 -4.43 18.28 -39.31
C PHE A 455 -4.44 17.58 -40.68
N HIS A 456 -3.31 17.01 -41.11
CA HIS A 456 -3.18 16.22 -42.32
C HIS A 456 -3.68 14.79 -42.17
N ASN A 457 -4.00 14.33 -40.93
CA ASN A 457 -4.45 12.98 -40.66
C ASN A 457 -5.87 12.72 -41.21
N PRO A 458 -6.20 11.45 -41.57
CA PRO A 458 -7.48 11.08 -42.15
C PRO A 458 -8.70 11.48 -41.31
N GLU A 459 -8.59 11.55 -40.02
CA GLU A 459 -9.65 11.93 -39.08
C GLU A 459 -10.15 13.36 -39.32
N PHE A 460 -9.30 14.23 -39.85
CA PHE A 460 -9.66 15.63 -40.14
C PHE A 460 -10.08 15.87 -41.59
N LYS A 461 -10.26 14.82 -42.40
CA LYS A 461 -10.63 14.93 -43.80
C LYS A 461 -11.92 15.73 -44.05
N HIS A 462 -12.90 15.56 -43.18
CA HIS A 462 -14.21 16.24 -43.26
C HIS A 462 -14.13 17.71 -42.82
N TYR A 463 -13.07 18.15 -42.16
CA TYR A 463 -12.88 19.47 -41.58
C TYR A 463 -11.87 20.33 -42.33
N GLN A 464 -11.48 19.97 -43.57
CA GLN A 464 -10.49 20.69 -44.33
C GLN A 464 -10.91 22.14 -44.68
N SER A 465 -12.21 22.45 -44.68
CA SER A 465 -12.76 23.79 -44.78
C SER A 465 -12.29 24.73 -43.66
N LEU A 466 -11.89 24.18 -42.50
CA LEU A 466 -11.38 24.89 -41.33
C LEU A 466 -9.87 25.06 -41.36
N SER A 467 -9.21 24.73 -42.43
CA SER A 467 -7.76 24.80 -42.59
C SER A 467 -7.20 26.18 -42.20
N SER A 468 -7.88 27.27 -42.50
CA SER A 468 -7.47 28.63 -42.11
C SER A 468 -7.42 28.84 -40.60
N VAL A 469 -8.39 28.27 -39.86
CA VAL A 469 -8.45 28.37 -38.39
C VAL A 469 -7.30 27.61 -37.75
N VAL A 470 -6.80 26.57 -38.41
CA VAL A 470 -5.68 25.73 -37.91
C VAL A 470 -4.33 26.32 -38.36
N THR A 471 -4.18 26.67 -39.63
CA THR A 471 -2.85 27.12 -40.19
C THR A 471 -2.50 28.55 -39.83
N LYS A 472 -3.51 29.44 -39.70
CA LYS A 472 -3.35 30.84 -39.33
C LYS A 472 -4.22 31.18 -38.11
N PRO A 473 -3.89 30.64 -36.91
CA PRO A 473 -4.73 30.78 -35.75
C PRO A 473 -4.76 32.22 -35.24
N ASP A 474 -5.98 32.78 -35.08
CA ASP A 474 -6.18 33.94 -34.23
C ASP A 474 -6.40 33.46 -32.78
N LEU A 475 -5.42 33.68 -31.91
CA LEU A 475 -5.45 33.28 -30.52
C LEU A 475 -6.31 34.19 -29.64
N GLN A 476 -6.68 35.38 -30.15
CA GLN A 476 -7.54 36.31 -29.41
C GLN A 476 -9.03 36.02 -29.65
N ASP A 477 -9.38 35.28 -30.71
CA ASP A 477 -10.74 34.87 -31.01
C ASP A 477 -11.13 33.66 -30.18
N ALA A 478 -11.95 33.88 -29.15
CA ALA A 478 -12.44 32.82 -28.25
C ALA A 478 -13.23 31.73 -28.99
N GLY A 479 -14.03 32.09 -30.02
CA GLY A 479 -14.78 31.13 -30.80
C GLY A 479 -13.87 30.19 -31.61
N GLN A 480 -12.84 30.75 -32.25
CA GLN A 480 -11.85 29.93 -32.95
C GLN A 480 -11.02 29.08 -31.99
N ASN A 481 -10.73 29.55 -30.78
CA ASN A 481 -10.05 28.74 -29.75
C ASN A 481 -10.90 27.54 -29.32
N GLU A 482 -12.21 27.73 -29.08
CA GLU A 482 -13.13 26.64 -28.77
C GLU A 482 -13.21 25.63 -29.93
N LEU A 483 -13.31 26.11 -31.15
CA LEU A 483 -13.32 25.25 -32.34
C LEU A 483 -12.04 24.44 -32.50
N ARG A 484 -10.88 25.06 -32.33
CA ARG A 484 -9.59 24.35 -32.34
C ARG A 484 -9.53 23.32 -31.23
N ARG A 485 -10.00 23.63 -30.02
CA ARG A 485 -10.07 22.70 -28.90
C ARG A 485 -10.98 21.51 -29.23
N ALA A 486 -12.13 21.75 -29.81
CA ALA A 486 -13.06 20.68 -30.21
C ALA A 486 -12.44 19.78 -31.30
N LEU A 487 -11.85 20.36 -32.35
CA LEU A 487 -11.10 19.63 -33.37
C LEU A 487 -9.98 18.79 -32.74
N PHE A 488 -9.19 19.37 -31.85
CA PHE A 488 -8.11 18.69 -31.17
C PHE A 488 -8.58 17.46 -30.36
N PHE A 489 -9.74 17.56 -29.72
CA PHE A 489 -10.31 16.49 -28.92
C PHE A 489 -10.83 15.30 -29.74
N ILE A 490 -11.07 15.45 -31.05
CA ILE A 490 -11.42 14.34 -31.94
C ILE A 490 -10.36 13.22 -31.85
N ARG A 491 -9.10 13.60 -31.76
CA ARG A 491 -7.97 12.64 -31.73
C ARG A 491 -7.27 12.54 -30.37
N HIS A 492 -7.13 13.66 -29.69
CA HIS A 492 -6.25 13.80 -28.53
C HIS A 492 -6.98 14.00 -27.19
N GLY A 493 -8.31 13.91 -27.18
CA GLY A 493 -9.08 14.14 -25.95
C GLY A 493 -8.71 13.22 -24.79
N ALA A 494 -8.44 11.93 -25.05
CA ALA A 494 -7.99 11.00 -24.03
C ALA A 494 -6.59 11.33 -23.49
N LEU A 495 -5.70 11.82 -24.35
CA LEU A 495 -4.34 12.22 -23.99
C LEU A 495 -4.38 13.49 -23.12
N TRP A 496 -5.12 14.52 -23.56
CA TRP A 496 -5.13 15.82 -22.91
C TRP A 496 -5.80 15.80 -21.53
N ARG A 497 -6.83 14.97 -21.34
CA ARG A 497 -7.51 14.78 -20.05
C ARG A 497 -6.63 14.17 -18.95
N GLU A 498 -5.50 13.57 -19.32
CA GLU A 498 -4.53 13.07 -18.37
C GLU A 498 -3.68 14.14 -17.73
N LEU A 499 -3.52 15.30 -18.41
CA LEU A 499 -2.73 16.40 -17.90
C LEU A 499 -3.36 16.97 -16.63
N PRO A 500 -2.58 17.31 -15.61
CA PRO A 500 -3.08 17.95 -14.40
C PRO A 500 -3.70 19.31 -14.73
N LYS A 501 -4.84 19.62 -14.12
CA LYS A 501 -5.45 20.96 -14.24
C LYS A 501 -4.48 22.02 -13.73
N GLY A 502 -4.31 23.10 -14.48
CA GLY A 502 -3.41 24.19 -14.15
C GLY A 502 -1.94 23.91 -14.50
N THR A 503 -1.68 22.98 -15.43
CA THR A 503 -0.36 22.84 -16.07
C THR A 503 0.03 24.17 -16.71
N GLN A 504 1.19 24.68 -16.34
CA GLN A 504 1.74 25.91 -16.94
C GLN A 504 2.59 25.56 -18.14
N TRP A 505 2.40 26.27 -19.23
CA TRP A 505 3.10 26.02 -20.48
C TRP A 505 4.15 27.08 -20.74
N PHE A 506 5.31 26.65 -21.21
CA PHE A 506 6.45 27.49 -21.52
C PHE A 506 7.03 27.07 -22.87
N GLU A 507 7.48 28.08 -23.66
CA GLU A 507 8.41 27.84 -24.74
C GLU A 507 9.82 27.82 -24.15
N ILE A 508 10.59 26.78 -24.48
CA ILE A 508 11.90 26.51 -23.88
C ILE A 508 12.97 26.32 -24.93
N GLU A 509 14.21 26.63 -24.56
CA GLU A 509 15.40 26.28 -25.33
C GLU A 509 16.03 25.02 -24.72
N VAL A 510 16.30 24.01 -25.56
CA VAL A 510 16.89 22.75 -25.16
C VAL A 510 18.37 22.71 -25.52
N GLY A 511 19.24 22.74 -24.52
CA GLY A 511 20.68 22.61 -24.71
C GLY A 511 21.13 21.15 -24.81
N LYS A 512 22.41 20.93 -25.13
CA LYS A 512 22.99 19.59 -25.25
C LYS A 512 22.88 18.79 -23.94
N ALA A 513 23.09 19.45 -22.80
CA ALA A 513 22.96 18.81 -21.47
C ALA A 513 21.50 18.43 -21.16
N ASP A 514 20.53 19.17 -21.68
CA ASP A 514 19.12 18.89 -21.45
C ASP A 514 18.65 17.61 -22.16
N LEU A 515 19.29 17.22 -23.26
CA LEU A 515 18.94 16.00 -24.01
C LEU A 515 19.11 14.72 -23.16
N GLU A 516 20.01 14.72 -22.17
CA GLU A 516 20.24 13.58 -21.28
C GLU A 516 19.08 13.35 -20.29
N ARG A 517 18.28 14.38 -20.01
CA ARG A 517 17.12 14.33 -19.13
C ARG A 517 15.78 14.25 -19.85
N ILE A 518 15.80 14.14 -21.18
CA ILE A 518 14.60 13.93 -21.98
C ILE A 518 14.35 12.43 -22.17
N TYR A 519 13.11 12.03 -21.93
CA TYR A 519 12.63 10.65 -22.01
C TYR A 519 11.60 10.52 -23.13
N VAL A 520 11.66 9.44 -23.89
CA VAL A 520 10.63 9.11 -24.86
C VAL A 520 9.33 8.66 -24.19
N PHE A 521 8.25 8.79 -24.91
CA PHE A 521 6.92 8.38 -24.47
C PHE A 521 6.86 6.89 -24.05
N PRO A 522 6.49 6.55 -22.80
CA PRO A 522 6.69 5.22 -22.23
C PRO A 522 5.65 4.17 -22.70
N ARG A 523 5.24 4.19 -23.97
CA ARG A 523 4.18 3.32 -24.48
C ARG A 523 4.42 2.84 -25.92
N ALA A 524 3.57 1.90 -26.34
CA ALA A 524 3.54 1.29 -27.67
C ALA A 524 4.93 0.77 -28.09
N GLN A 525 5.33 1.03 -29.29
CA GLN A 525 6.57 0.54 -29.88
C GLN A 525 7.83 1.15 -29.25
N TRP A 526 7.73 2.36 -28.67
CA TRP A 526 8.83 2.99 -27.93
C TRP A 526 9.32 2.12 -26.77
N ARG A 527 8.41 1.37 -26.14
CA ARG A 527 8.73 0.46 -25.08
C ARG A 527 9.63 -0.72 -25.54
N LYS A 528 9.42 -1.24 -26.75
CA LYS A 528 10.28 -2.28 -27.31
C LYS A 528 11.70 -1.75 -27.51
N LEU A 529 11.83 -0.57 -28.10
CA LEU A 529 13.11 0.09 -28.33
C LEU A 529 13.83 0.54 -27.06
N ALA A 530 13.06 0.96 -26.03
CA ALA A 530 13.62 1.47 -24.78
C ALA A 530 14.20 0.36 -23.88
N ARG A 531 13.77 -0.91 -24.04
CA ARG A 531 14.23 -2.07 -23.24
C ARG A 531 14.31 -1.81 -21.72
N GLY A 532 13.41 -0.95 -21.23
CA GLY A 532 13.33 -0.55 -19.81
C GLY A 532 14.03 0.77 -19.47
N ASN A 533 14.88 1.33 -20.34
CA ASN A 533 15.43 2.67 -20.20
C ASN A 533 14.89 3.60 -21.29
N PHE A 534 13.98 4.51 -20.91
CA PHE A 534 13.31 5.44 -21.83
C PHE A 534 14.10 6.73 -22.09
N ALA A 535 15.34 6.86 -21.61
CA ALA A 535 16.18 8.02 -21.94
C ALA A 535 16.35 8.12 -23.45
N LEU A 536 16.14 9.32 -24.00
CA LEU A 536 16.21 9.56 -25.44
C LEU A 536 17.53 9.11 -26.05
N THR A 537 18.65 9.38 -25.39
CA THR A 537 19.99 9.02 -25.82
C THR A 537 20.18 7.51 -25.94
N GLU A 538 19.71 6.75 -24.95
CA GLU A 538 19.78 5.30 -24.94
C GLU A 538 18.90 4.68 -26.04
N VAL A 539 17.69 5.19 -26.21
CA VAL A 539 16.78 4.71 -27.25
C VAL A 539 17.35 4.94 -28.64
N VAL A 540 17.95 6.11 -28.88
CA VAL A 540 18.61 6.41 -30.14
C VAL A 540 19.82 5.51 -30.36
N GLN A 541 20.61 5.24 -29.34
CA GLN A 541 21.73 4.30 -29.40
C GLN A 541 21.26 2.89 -29.79
N HIS A 542 20.18 2.37 -29.19
CA HIS A 542 19.61 1.08 -29.55
C HIS A 542 19.11 1.04 -31.00
N ILE A 543 18.52 2.12 -31.52
CA ILE A 543 18.10 2.21 -32.91
C ILE A 543 19.30 2.07 -33.88
N VAL A 544 20.48 2.59 -33.49
CA VAL A 544 21.69 2.58 -34.31
C VAL A 544 22.41 1.23 -34.22
N THR A 545 22.54 0.67 -33.01
CA THR A 545 23.46 -0.44 -32.74
C THR A 545 22.83 -1.81 -32.92
N GLU A 546 21.51 -1.92 -32.84
CA GLU A 546 20.84 -3.22 -32.77
C GLU A 546 19.97 -3.48 -34.01
N PRO A 547 19.92 -4.73 -34.52
CA PRO A 547 18.98 -5.10 -35.57
C PRO A 547 17.54 -5.08 -35.07
N SER A 548 16.56 -4.94 -36.00
CA SER A 548 15.15 -5.04 -35.64
C SER A 548 14.77 -6.51 -35.33
N GLU A 549 13.92 -6.70 -34.31
CA GLU A 549 13.51 -8.06 -33.87
C GLU A 549 12.32 -8.60 -34.69
N ASP A 550 11.45 -7.72 -35.20
CA ASP A 550 10.27 -8.10 -35.98
C ASP A 550 9.90 -7.09 -37.06
N ALA A 551 8.99 -7.47 -37.99
CA ALA A 551 8.51 -6.62 -39.06
C ALA A 551 7.80 -5.35 -38.59
N THR A 552 7.21 -5.35 -37.40
CA THR A 552 6.52 -4.20 -36.80
C THR A 552 7.53 -3.18 -36.32
N GLU A 553 8.60 -3.63 -35.72
CA GLU A 553 9.72 -2.79 -35.29
C GLU A 553 10.44 -2.20 -36.51
N GLU A 554 10.64 -2.99 -37.55
CA GLU A 554 11.27 -2.52 -38.79
C GLU A 554 10.43 -1.41 -39.47
N ALA A 555 9.11 -1.57 -39.53
CA ALA A 555 8.22 -0.53 -40.05
C ALA A 555 8.31 0.76 -39.21
N PHE A 556 8.45 0.61 -37.89
CA PHE A 556 8.61 1.75 -36.97
C PHE A 556 9.96 2.47 -37.17
N ARG A 557 11.05 1.71 -37.28
CA ARG A 557 12.39 2.24 -37.56
C ARG A 557 12.47 2.89 -38.96
N SER A 558 11.77 2.33 -39.95
CA SER A 558 11.65 2.90 -41.29
C SER A 558 11.02 4.28 -41.26
N LYS A 559 9.99 4.49 -40.43
CA LYS A 559 9.39 5.83 -40.22
C LYS A 559 10.40 6.83 -39.64
N ILE A 560 11.22 6.42 -38.68
CA ILE A 560 12.26 7.28 -38.10
C ILE A 560 13.33 7.60 -39.15
N ARG A 561 13.74 6.61 -39.96
CA ARG A 561 14.71 6.83 -41.07
C ARG A 561 14.18 7.75 -42.15
N SER A 562 12.89 7.65 -42.50
CA SER A 562 12.26 8.58 -43.44
C SER A 562 12.30 10.03 -42.93
N LEU A 563 11.96 10.23 -41.63
CA LEU A 563 12.08 11.55 -40.99
C LEU A 563 13.52 12.02 -40.88
N HIS A 564 14.47 11.14 -40.61
CA HIS A 564 15.90 11.45 -40.63
C HIS A 564 16.33 12.04 -42.00
N GLY A 565 15.95 11.40 -43.11
CA GLY A 565 16.24 11.91 -44.46
C GLY A 565 15.62 13.26 -44.72
N PHE A 566 14.39 13.53 -44.23
CA PHE A 566 13.74 14.83 -44.39
C PHE A 566 14.44 15.92 -43.56
N ILE A 567 14.78 15.62 -42.30
CA ILE A 567 15.48 16.58 -41.42
C ILE A 567 16.89 16.89 -41.89
N ALA A 568 17.61 15.87 -42.40
CA ALA A 568 18.95 16.03 -42.96
C ALA A 568 19.00 16.97 -44.19
N GLN A 569 17.86 17.20 -44.86
CA GLN A 569 17.70 18.14 -45.98
C GLN A 569 17.11 19.48 -45.52
N ASP A 570 17.30 19.88 -44.27
CA ASP A 570 16.76 21.10 -43.65
C ASP A 570 15.23 21.23 -43.70
N GLY A 571 14.51 20.10 -43.71
CA GLY A 571 13.06 20.10 -43.63
C GLY A 571 12.58 20.64 -42.27
N GLU A 572 11.66 21.60 -42.30
CA GLU A 572 11.08 22.16 -41.08
C GLU A 572 10.21 21.11 -40.37
N VAL A 573 10.45 20.90 -39.08
CA VAL A 573 9.66 20.04 -38.21
C VAL A 573 8.79 20.88 -37.28
N GLY A 574 7.55 20.46 -37.10
CA GLY A 574 6.65 21.14 -36.16
C GLY A 574 7.14 21.05 -34.71
N ALA A 575 6.58 21.89 -33.85
CA ALA A 575 6.97 21.99 -32.44
C ALA A 575 6.86 20.65 -31.69
N ILE A 576 7.76 20.45 -30.74
CA ILE A 576 7.84 19.29 -29.86
C ILE A 576 7.18 19.63 -28.53
N LEU A 577 6.39 18.69 -27.99
CA LEU A 577 5.72 18.88 -26.72
C LEU A 577 6.37 18.02 -25.64
N LEU A 578 6.82 18.67 -24.57
CA LEU A 578 7.41 18.05 -23.38
C LEU A 578 6.49 18.27 -22.18
N ILE A 579 6.58 17.37 -21.20
CA ILE A 579 5.93 17.50 -19.90
C ILE A 579 6.92 17.20 -18.78
N GLY A 580 6.78 17.88 -17.65
CA GLY A 580 7.68 17.72 -16.49
C GLY A 580 7.07 18.17 -15.16
N LEU A 581 7.79 17.88 -14.07
CA LEU A 581 7.42 18.30 -12.71
C LEU A 581 7.76 19.77 -12.45
N GLY A 582 8.85 20.24 -13.05
CA GLY A 582 9.42 21.56 -12.87
C GLY A 582 10.69 21.72 -13.71
N GLU A 583 11.32 22.89 -13.65
CA GLU A 583 12.45 23.27 -14.50
C GLU A 583 13.72 22.42 -14.33
N LYS A 584 13.91 21.80 -13.16
CA LYS A 584 15.08 20.95 -12.85
C LYS A 584 14.82 19.46 -13.04
N GLY A 585 13.59 19.08 -13.30
CA GLY A 585 13.17 17.66 -13.36
C GLY A 585 13.45 17.01 -14.72
N PRO A 586 13.31 15.66 -14.77
CA PRO A 586 13.27 14.96 -16.03
C PRO A 586 12.04 15.38 -16.84
N LEU A 587 12.19 15.40 -18.16
CA LEU A 587 11.15 15.74 -19.11
C LEU A 587 10.73 14.51 -19.91
N THR A 588 9.45 14.39 -20.23
CA THR A 588 8.96 13.33 -21.09
C THR A 588 8.36 13.95 -22.37
N ILE A 589 8.71 13.40 -23.53
CA ILE A 589 8.13 13.83 -24.80
C ILE A 589 6.67 13.37 -24.86
N LEU A 590 5.74 14.31 -24.88
CA LEU A 590 4.32 14.03 -25.04
C LEU A 590 3.97 13.83 -26.51
N ASP A 591 4.51 14.68 -27.38
CA ASP A 591 4.43 14.55 -28.84
C ASP A 591 5.75 14.95 -29.51
N GLY A 592 6.02 14.32 -30.68
CA GLY A 592 7.23 14.55 -31.46
C GLY A 592 8.33 13.52 -31.23
N ASN A 593 8.08 12.39 -30.55
CA ASN A 593 9.07 11.35 -30.26
C ASN A 593 9.85 10.91 -31.52
N HIS A 594 9.16 10.66 -32.66
CA HIS A 594 9.80 10.27 -33.91
C HIS A 594 10.68 11.39 -34.48
N ARG A 595 10.24 12.63 -34.38
CA ARG A 595 10.95 13.82 -34.87
C ARG A 595 12.23 14.04 -34.08
N VAL A 596 12.16 13.98 -32.75
CA VAL A 596 13.32 14.15 -31.88
C VAL A 596 14.31 12.99 -32.06
N ALA A 597 13.83 11.72 -32.10
CA ALA A 597 14.71 10.58 -32.35
C ALA A 597 15.39 10.66 -33.72
N ALA A 598 14.67 11.05 -34.78
CA ALA A 598 15.23 11.26 -36.11
C ALA A 598 16.24 12.40 -36.12
N GLY A 599 15.96 13.52 -35.46
CA GLY A 599 16.90 14.63 -35.30
C GLY A 599 18.18 14.24 -34.59
N MET A 600 18.08 13.44 -33.52
CA MET A 600 19.24 12.90 -32.78
C MET A 600 20.10 11.98 -33.66
N LEU A 601 19.50 11.27 -34.63
CA LEU A 601 20.25 10.46 -35.60
C LEU A 601 21.04 11.32 -36.60
N VAL A 602 20.62 12.56 -36.84
CA VAL A 602 21.37 13.52 -37.65
C VAL A 602 22.49 14.13 -36.78
N SER A 603 22.14 14.89 -35.77
CA SER A 603 23.04 15.40 -34.73
C SER A 603 22.27 16.00 -33.55
N SER A 604 22.90 16.08 -32.38
CA SER A 604 22.34 16.80 -31.23
C SER A 604 22.13 18.30 -31.49
N GLU A 605 22.93 18.91 -32.36
CA GLU A 605 22.83 20.34 -32.73
C GLU A 605 21.57 20.62 -33.54
N VAL A 606 21.14 19.67 -34.38
CA VAL A 606 19.91 19.79 -35.17
C VAL A 606 18.70 19.79 -34.24
N VAL A 607 18.69 18.93 -33.22
CA VAL A 607 17.59 18.90 -32.26
C VAL A 607 17.47 20.18 -31.44
N GLN A 608 18.59 20.86 -31.13
CA GLN A 608 18.59 22.15 -30.42
C GLN A 608 17.91 23.28 -31.22
N ARG A 609 17.77 23.15 -32.54
CA ARG A 609 17.05 24.10 -33.38
C ARG A 609 15.54 23.89 -33.40
N PHE A 610 15.06 22.76 -32.86
CA PHE A 610 13.62 22.49 -32.81
C PHE A 610 12.93 23.42 -31.82
N ARG A 611 11.68 23.74 -32.12
CA ARG A 611 10.84 24.51 -31.20
C ARG A 611 10.23 23.59 -30.17
N PHE A 612 10.42 23.90 -28.89
CA PHE A 612 9.92 23.09 -27.77
C PHE A 612 8.91 23.86 -26.94
N PHE A 613 7.75 23.21 -26.67
CA PHE A 613 6.83 23.62 -25.63
C PHE A 613 6.91 22.63 -24.47
N CYS A 614 6.92 23.15 -23.23
CA CYS A 614 7.02 22.36 -22.03
C CYS A 614 5.88 22.67 -21.04
N GLY A 615 5.07 21.67 -20.73
CA GLY A 615 4.02 21.74 -19.71
C GLY A 615 4.54 21.29 -18.35
N LEU A 616 4.61 22.23 -17.40
CA LEU A 616 5.12 21.99 -16.05
C LEU A 616 3.99 21.95 -15.01
N SER A 617 4.00 20.93 -14.16
CA SER A 617 3.09 20.84 -13.03
C SER A 617 3.69 19.98 -11.92
N PRO A 618 3.66 20.42 -10.64
CA PRO A 618 4.08 19.59 -9.50
C PRO A 618 3.25 18.31 -9.35
N LYS A 619 2.08 18.24 -9.99
CA LYS A 619 1.19 17.09 -10.00
C LYS A 619 1.39 16.17 -11.22
N MET A 620 2.42 16.39 -12.05
CA MET A 620 2.63 15.64 -13.29
C MET A 620 2.81 14.13 -13.05
N THR A 621 3.25 13.70 -11.86
CA THR A 621 3.28 12.27 -11.48
C THR A 621 1.91 11.59 -11.49
N SER A 622 0.80 12.35 -11.49
CA SER A 622 -0.54 11.79 -11.66
C SER A 622 -0.89 11.50 -13.12
N CYS A 623 -0.11 12.00 -14.08
CA CYS A 623 -0.32 11.78 -15.51
C CYS A 623 0.34 10.47 -15.96
N CYS A 624 -0.43 9.58 -16.59
CA CYS A 624 0.05 8.27 -17.02
C CYS A 624 1.09 8.34 -18.15
N TRP A 625 1.19 9.48 -18.84
CA TRP A 625 2.17 9.73 -19.88
C TRP A 625 3.53 10.14 -19.32
N TYR A 626 3.53 10.68 -18.10
CA TYR A 626 4.73 11.04 -17.37
C TYR A 626 5.24 9.91 -16.49
N GLU A 627 4.33 9.30 -15.71
CA GLU A 627 4.62 8.16 -14.83
C GLU A 627 3.54 7.08 -14.98
N THR A 628 3.92 5.89 -15.48
CA THR A 628 2.99 4.79 -15.69
C THR A 628 2.92 3.90 -14.45
N THR A 629 1.89 4.08 -13.64
CA THR A 629 1.55 3.27 -12.46
C THR A 629 0.16 2.67 -12.63
N PHE A 630 -0.20 1.69 -11.78
CA PHE A 630 -1.55 1.13 -11.79
C PHE A 630 -2.62 2.21 -11.55
N SER A 631 -2.37 3.13 -10.61
CA SER A 631 -3.28 4.25 -10.32
C SER A 631 -3.46 5.18 -11.52
N THR A 632 -2.35 5.56 -12.20
CA THR A 632 -2.42 6.43 -13.37
C THR A 632 -3.09 5.75 -14.55
N LEU A 633 -2.97 4.42 -14.68
CA LEU A 633 -3.67 3.65 -15.71
C LEU A 633 -5.17 3.52 -15.44
N CYS A 634 -5.59 3.29 -14.19
CA CYS A 634 -7.01 3.31 -13.83
C CYS A 634 -7.64 4.67 -14.16
N ARG A 635 -6.93 5.77 -13.87
CA ARG A 635 -7.35 7.11 -14.26
C ARG A 635 -7.44 7.25 -15.80
N TYR A 636 -6.43 6.78 -16.53
CA TYR A 636 -6.46 6.76 -17.98
C TYR A 636 -7.65 5.97 -18.53
N GLY A 637 -7.93 4.79 -17.98
CA GLY A 637 -9.12 4.01 -18.37
C GLY A 637 -10.42 4.79 -18.16
N THR A 638 -10.55 5.49 -17.03
CA THR A 638 -11.71 6.36 -16.75
C THR A 638 -11.78 7.54 -17.75
N ASN A 639 -10.66 8.15 -18.09
CA ASN A 639 -10.62 9.25 -19.05
C ASN A 639 -10.87 8.77 -20.49
N LEU A 640 -10.41 7.55 -20.83
CA LEU A 640 -10.73 6.90 -22.09
C LEU A 640 -12.23 6.63 -22.24
N LEU A 641 -12.88 6.11 -21.19
CA LEU A 641 -14.34 5.91 -21.17
C LEU A 641 -15.09 7.24 -21.34
N LYS A 642 -14.63 8.32 -20.70
CA LYS A 642 -15.20 9.66 -20.90
C LYS A 642 -15.03 10.14 -22.34
N HIS A 643 -13.89 9.82 -22.97
CA HIS A 643 -13.65 10.15 -24.36
C HIS A 643 -14.56 9.36 -25.31
N LEU A 644 -14.86 8.10 -25.02
CA LEU A 644 -15.81 7.29 -25.81
C LEU A 644 -17.28 7.75 -25.68
N VAL A 645 -17.64 8.32 -24.54
CA VAL A 645 -18.99 8.86 -24.29
C VAL A 645 -19.16 10.28 -24.84
N TYR A 646 -18.07 11.06 -24.84
CA TYR A 646 -18.04 12.42 -25.39
C TYR A 646 -17.92 12.35 -26.91
N ASP A 647 -18.87 12.96 -27.62
CA ASP A 647 -18.86 13.04 -29.07
C ASP A 647 -18.23 14.36 -29.55
N PRO A 648 -16.93 14.37 -29.88
CA PRO A 648 -16.26 15.59 -30.33
C PRO A 648 -16.71 16.05 -31.70
N GLU A 649 -17.20 15.14 -32.56
CA GLU A 649 -17.72 15.52 -33.88
C GLU A 649 -19.04 16.29 -33.78
N ALA A 650 -19.92 15.86 -32.88
CA ALA A 650 -21.14 16.60 -32.57
C ALA A 650 -20.85 17.98 -32.00
N GLU A 651 -19.83 18.11 -31.14
CA GLU A 651 -19.38 19.40 -30.60
C GLU A 651 -18.82 20.32 -31.68
N VAL A 652 -18.01 19.81 -32.58
CA VAL A 652 -17.49 20.59 -33.75
C VAL A 652 -18.65 21.05 -34.63
N THR A 653 -19.61 20.17 -34.93
CA THR A 653 -20.79 20.51 -35.75
C THR A 653 -21.62 21.61 -35.09
N ARG A 654 -21.85 21.53 -33.78
CA ARG A 654 -22.60 22.55 -33.03
C ARG A 654 -21.87 23.90 -33.04
N LEU A 655 -20.54 23.91 -32.86
CA LEU A 655 -19.73 25.13 -32.89
C LEU A 655 -19.72 25.76 -34.29
N LEU A 656 -19.69 24.96 -35.35
CA LEU A 656 -19.83 25.44 -36.71
C LEU A 656 -21.20 26.13 -36.95
N GLN A 657 -22.29 25.57 -36.44
CA GLN A 657 -23.61 26.17 -36.54
C GLN A 657 -23.69 27.50 -35.79
N ILE A 658 -23.03 27.62 -34.64
CA ILE A 658 -22.98 28.87 -33.85
C ILE A 658 -22.14 29.94 -34.55
N LEU A 659 -21.00 29.54 -35.11
CA LEU A 659 -20.01 30.45 -35.73
C LEU A 659 -20.37 30.86 -37.16
N SER A 660 -21.30 30.14 -37.82
CA SER A 660 -21.85 30.42 -39.14
C SER A 660 -23.34 30.67 -39.09
N PRO A 661 -23.83 31.64 -38.32
CA PRO A 661 -25.28 31.94 -38.24
C PRO A 661 -25.73 32.68 -39.51
N GLY A 662 -25.79 32.02 -40.67
CA GLY A 662 -26.26 32.70 -41.88
C GLY A 662 -25.82 32.11 -43.20
N GLY A 663 -25.90 30.80 -43.32
CA GLY A 663 -25.77 30.09 -44.59
C GLY A 663 -27.04 29.27 -44.85
N ASP A 664 -28.12 29.93 -45.28
CA ASP A 664 -29.21 29.28 -46.02
C ASP A 664 -28.77 29.03 -47.47
#